data_4dc6657ecc9a6775a7136e9596df9b01
#
_entry.id   4dc6657ecc9a6775a7136e9596df9b01
#
_cell.length_a   1.000
_cell.length_b   1.000
_cell.length_c   1.000
_cell.angle_alpha   90.00
_cell.angle_beta   90.00
_cell.angle_gamma   90.00
#
_symmetry.space_group_name_H-M   'P 1'
#
loop_
_entity.id
_entity.type
_entity.pdbx_description
1 polymer ?
#
loop_
_entity_poly.entity_id
_entity_poly.type
_entity_poly.pdbx_seq_one_letter_code
_entity_poly.pdbx_strand_id
1 'polypeptide(L)'
;VPDISLVIDGHEQTVPAGTTGTTWFEKSRDVVAIKVDGTPRDLETPFEAGTTVEAITLDSEDGLNILRHSATHVLAQAVQDVFPEVNLGIGPFITDGFYYDFGNIDAVTPELLRDLEKRMKRIVKEGQRFVRREISEEEAVVELAEQPYKLELVTTKGKGAEGASVEVGGGTLTMYDNVRRDGSVAWKDLCRGPHLPSTKLIGNGFALTKASAAYWKGDQSNDQLQRIYGTAWASKEDLVAYQERIKEAERRDHRRLGAELDLYSFPEEIGPGLVVFHPKGGILRHEIESYVTDRHKKAGFDFVHTPEISKGGLFHTSGHLPYYADTMFPPMLVDEERDEDGNVTKAGQEYYLKAMNCPMHNLIFRSRGRSYRELPLRFYELGHDYRYEKSGVVHGLTRMRGFTQDDSHTYCTPEQASEEIRTQIEFFLSILSAFGLKDFYLELSTRDEDGKKKDKFIGSDEDWAAATKALEDACAATGLDLVPDPGGAAFYGPKVSVQVKDAIGRTWQMSTIQYDFNQPDRFDLEYTAADGSRQRPVMIHSAKLGSVERFIGVLTEHYAGAFPAWLSPVQVRLIPVAEAFDGYVKDVAAKLRERGVRVETDLSDDRFGKKIRNASKDKIPFTLIAGGEDVEAGAVSFRLRDGSQHNGVAVDRAVELIVSHIEQRNNADQIDGLDEA
;
A
#
# COMPACT_ATOMS: atom_id res chain seq x y z
N VAL A 1 1.23 44.15 -31.08
CA VAL A 1 0.53 42.99 -30.50
C VAL A 1 -0.26 43.53 -29.32
N PRO A 2 -1.57 43.30 -29.21
CA PRO A 2 -2.34 43.78 -28.05
C PRO A 2 -1.81 43.11 -26.77
N ASP A 3 -1.90 43.85 -25.65
CA ASP A 3 -1.57 43.28 -24.34
C ASP A 3 -2.77 42.51 -23.80
N ILE A 4 -2.47 41.44 -23.00
CA ILE A 4 -3.45 40.62 -22.29
C ILE A 4 -3.18 40.67 -20.79
N SER A 5 -4.25 40.65 -20.01
CA SER A 5 -4.15 40.58 -18.55
C SER A 5 -4.47 39.15 -18.06
N LEU A 6 -3.66 38.61 -17.11
CA LEU A 6 -3.78 37.30 -16.55
C LEU A 6 -3.11 37.26 -15.15
N VAL A 7 -3.26 36.18 -14.43
CA VAL A 7 -2.58 35.95 -13.14
C VAL A 7 -1.39 35.02 -13.35
N ILE A 8 -0.18 35.43 -12.93
CA ILE A 8 1.01 34.59 -12.98
C ILE A 8 1.56 34.45 -11.56
N ASP A 9 1.70 33.22 -11.07
CA ASP A 9 2.15 32.87 -9.72
C ASP A 9 1.45 33.71 -8.63
N GLY A 10 0.11 33.85 -8.77
CA GLY A 10 -0.73 34.57 -7.83
C GLY A 10 -0.75 36.09 -7.97
N HIS A 11 -0.06 36.67 -8.96
CA HIS A 11 0.02 38.12 -9.20
C HIS A 11 -0.60 38.51 -10.54
N GLU A 12 -1.45 39.54 -10.54
CA GLU A 12 -1.96 40.12 -11.80
C GLU A 12 -0.81 40.68 -12.63
N GLN A 13 -0.76 40.32 -13.90
CA GLN A 13 0.25 40.74 -14.87
C GLN A 13 -0.41 41.13 -16.19
N THR A 14 0.22 42.09 -16.86
CA THR A 14 -0.15 42.47 -18.25
C THR A 14 1.03 42.20 -19.16
N VAL A 15 0.83 41.33 -20.16
CA VAL A 15 1.89 40.88 -21.05
C VAL A 15 1.45 40.97 -22.51
N PRO A 16 2.36 41.10 -23.49
CA PRO A 16 2.00 41.03 -24.92
C PRO A 16 1.33 39.70 -25.26
N ALA A 17 0.27 39.74 -26.06
CA ALA A 17 -0.36 38.51 -26.56
C ALA A 17 0.66 37.65 -27.32
N GLY A 18 0.64 36.34 -27.07
CA GLY A 18 1.63 35.38 -27.58
C GLY A 18 2.87 35.18 -26.69
N THR A 19 2.93 35.85 -25.53
CA THR A 19 3.93 35.50 -24.50
C THR A 19 3.77 34.05 -24.10
N THR A 20 4.87 33.32 -24.01
CA THR A 20 4.91 31.93 -23.57
C THR A 20 5.65 31.80 -22.26
N GLY A 21 5.51 30.63 -21.58
CA GLY A 21 6.30 30.32 -20.39
C GLY A 21 7.80 30.38 -20.62
N THR A 22 8.28 29.96 -21.80
CA THR A 22 9.70 30.07 -22.20
C THR A 22 10.19 31.53 -22.16
N THR A 23 9.39 32.45 -22.70
CA THR A 23 9.77 33.88 -22.69
C THR A 23 9.64 34.52 -21.32
N TRP A 24 8.60 34.17 -20.56
CA TRP A 24 8.35 34.75 -19.22
C TRP A 24 9.34 34.26 -18.18
N PHE A 25 9.61 32.94 -18.16
CA PHE A 25 10.51 32.28 -17.20
C PHE A 25 11.94 32.10 -17.72
N GLU A 26 12.36 32.86 -18.75
CA GLU A 26 13.69 32.73 -19.38
C GLU A 26 14.87 32.69 -18.36
N LYS A 27 14.72 33.43 -17.24
CA LYS A 27 15.74 33.51 -16.19
C LYS A 27 15.64 32.39 -15.16
N SER A 28 14.55 31.63 -15.14
CA SER A 28 14.26 30.55 -14.17
C SER A 28 14.53 29.20 -14.81
N ARG A 29 15.79 28.74 -14.73
CA ARG A 29 16.28 27.52 -15.44
C ARG A 29 15.65 26.22 -14.95
N ASP A 30 15.05 26.22 -13.78
CA ASP A 30 14.37 25.12 -13.13
C ASP A 30 12.90 24.96 -13.56
N VAL A 31 12.31 26.00 -14.16
CA VAL A 31 10.95 25.94 -14.69
C VAL A 31 10.96 25.18 -16.01
N VAL A 32 10.19 24.11 -16.09
CA VAL A 32 10.17 23.17 -17.22
C VAL A 32 8.83 23.07 -17.92
N ALA A 33 7.77 23.53 -17.28
CA ALA A 33 6.41 23.55 -17.81
C ALA A 33 5.59 24.63 -17.06
N ILE A 34 4.35 24.81 -17.45
CA ILE A 34 3.39 25.73 -16.78
C ILE A 34 2.09 24.98 -16.46
N LYS A 35 1.39 25.46 -15.43
CA LYS A 35 0.03 25.02 -15.11
C LYS A 35 -0.90 26.17 -15.49
N VAL A 36 -1.84 25.92 -16.43
CA VAL A 36 -2.84 26.91 -16.87
C VAL A 36 -4.18 26.46 -16.31
N ASP A 37 -4.78 27.27 -15.46
CA ASP A 37 -6.03 26.97 -14.75
C ASP A 37 -6.03 25.57 -14.13
N GLY A 38 -4.93 25.26 -13.43
CA GLY A 38 -4.73 23.96 -12.74
C GLY A 38 -4.31 22.80 -13.66
N THR A 39 -4.22 22.99 -14.98
CA THR A 39 -3.85 21.94 -15.94
C THR A 39 -2.42 22.12 -16.45
N PRO A 40 -1.52 21.10 -16.30
CA PRO A 40 -0.17 21.16 -16.85
C PRO A 40 -0.14 21.31 -18.38
N ARG A 41 0.73 22.20 -18.87
CA ARG A 41 0.95 22.49 -20.29
C ARG A 41 2.44 22.65 -20.56
N ASP A 42 2.81 22.48 -21.83
CA ASP A 42 4.18 22.77 -22.29
C ASP A 42 4.59 24.21 -22.00
N LEU A 43 5.87 24.43 -21.74
CA LEU A 43 6.42 25.76 -21.49
C LEU A 43 6.22 26.73 -22.68
N GLU A 44 6.14 26.18 -23.91
CA GLU A 44 5.88 26.95 -25.15
C GLU A 44 4.42 27.31 -25.35
N THR A 45 3.50 26.90 -24.48
CA THR A 45 2.07 27.23 -24.59
C THR A 45 1.88 28.76 -24.45
N PRO A 46 1.25 29.45 -25.44
CA PRO A 46 0.95 30.87 -25.32
C PRO A 46 -0.01 31.16 -24.17
N PHE A 47 0.23 32.27 -23.47
CA PHE A 47 -0.66 32.73 -22.40
C PHE A 47 -1.96 33.30 -23.00
N GLU A 48 -3.05 33.04 -22.31
CA GLU A 48 -4.40 33.53 -22.69
C GLU A 48 -4.91 34.53 -21.65
N ALA A 49 -5.74 35.49 -22.14
CA ALA A 49 -6.32 36.50 -21.28
C ALA A 49 -7.28 35.88 -20.24
N GLY A 50 -7.17 36.33 -19.00
CA GLY A 50 -8.03 35.89 -17.89
C GLY A 50 -7.69 34.55 -17.28
N THR A 51 -6.61 33.87 -17.68
CA THR A 51 -6.17 32.60 -17.13
C THR A 51 -5.24 32.79 -15.92
N THR A 52 -5.11 31.74 -15.12
CA THR A 52 -4.10 31.64 -14.07
C THR A 52 -2.96 30.74 -14.55
N VAL A 53 -1.73 31.27 -14.52
CA VAL A 53 -0.51 30.55 -14.92
C VAL A 53 0.38 30.39 -13.71
N GLU A 54 0.84 29.15 -13.45
CA GLU A 54 1.78 28.81 -12.38
C GLU A 54 3.00 28.09 -12.97
N ALA A 55 4.18 28.37 -12.42
CA ALA A 55 5.41 27.70 -12.83
C ALA A 55 5.43 26.26 -12.35
N ILE A 56 5.89 25.33 -13.19
CA ILE A 56 6.20 23.93 -12.80
C ILE A 56 7.72 23.77 -12.83
N THR A 57 8.31 23.51 -11.66
CA THR A 57 9.74 23.21 -11.53
C THR A 57 10.01 21.72 -11.70
N LEU A 58 11.23 21.35 -12.13
CA LEU A 58 11.59 19.97 -12.44
C LEU A 58 11.48 19.02 -11.24
N ASP A 59 11.74 19.51 -10.03
CA ASP A 59 11.70 18.77 -8.77
C ASP A 59 10.31 18.70 -8.12
N SER A 60 9.34 19.42 -8.65
CA SER A 60 7.94 19.32 -8.22
C SER A 60 7.30 17.99 -8.67
N GLU A 61 6.20 17.59 -8.05
CA GLU A 61 5.46 16.37 -8.43
C GLU A 61 5.05 16.40 -9.91
N ASP A 62 4.45 17.50 -10.37
CA ASP A 62 4.08 17.66 -11.78
C ASP A 62 5.32 17.66 -12.69
N GLY A 63 6.42 18.31 -12.27
CA GLY A 63 7.68 18.32 -13.00
C GLY A 63 8.30 16.95 -13.14
N LEU A 64 8.30 16.14 -12.07
CA LEU A 64 8.76 14.75 -12.11
C LEU A 64 7.88 13.88 -13.01
N ASN A 65 6.58 14.08 -13.02
CA ASN A 65 5.67 13.35 -13.91
C ASN A 65 5.93 13.71 -15.39
N ILE A 66 6.17 14.98 -15.70
CA ILE A 66 6.54 15.45 -17.04
C ILE A 66 7.93 14.90 -17.46
N LEU A 67 8.89 14.86 -16.54
CA LEU A 67 10.20 14.26 -16.73
C LEU A 67 10.09 12.78 -17.10
N ARG A 68 9.31 12.01 -16.33
CA ARG A 68 9.05 10.59 -16.56
C ARG A 68 8.36 10.36 -17.89
N HIS A 69 7.34 11.17 -18.21
CA HIS A 69 6.66 11.11 -19.50
C HIS A 69 7.61 11.43 -20.68
N SER A 70 8.47 12.43 -20.53
CA SER A 70 9.48 12.73 -21.56
C SER A 70 10.52 11.62 -21.72
N ALA A 71 10.86 10.92 -20.62
CA ALA A 71 11.75 9.76 -20.68
C ALA A 71 11.14 8.57 -21.43
N THR A 72 9.80 8.42 -21.46
CA THR A 72 9.13 7.38 -22.27
C THR A 72 9.35 7.59 -23.75
N HIS A 73 9.29 8.83 -24.25
CA HIS A 73 9.57 9.16 -25.64
C HIS A 73 11.02 8.87 -26.02
N VAL A 74 11.97 9.17 -25.13
CA VAL A 74 13.40 8.84 -25.35
C VAL A 74 13.62 7.33 -25.35
N LEU A 75 12.89 6.57 -24.50
CA LEU A 75 12.93 5.10 -24.54
C LEU A 75 12.35 4.57 -25.85
N ALA A 76 11.19 5.05 -26.28
CA ALA A 76 10.54 4.60 -27.51
C ALA A 76 11.40 4.88 -28.74
N GLN A 77 12.00 6.08 -28.82
CA GLN A 77 12.99 6.40 -29.85
C GLN A 77 14.18 5.45 -29.82
N ALA A 78 14.74 5.17 -28.64
CA ALA A 78 15.88 4.28 -28.49
C ALA A 78 15.56 2.83 -28.92
N VAL A 79 14.34 2.37 -28.69
CA VAL A 79 13.87 1.04 -29.13
C VAL A 79 13.67 1.01 -30.64
N GLN A 80 13.02 2.01 -31.24
CA GLN A 80 12.86 2.08 -32.70
C GLN A 80 14.18 2.26 -33.46
N ASP A 81 15.17 2.93 -32.87
CA ASP A 81 16.53 2.98 -33.45
C ASP A 81 17.20 1.60 -33.58
N VAL A 82 16.79 0.62 -32.73
CA VAL A 82 17.32 -0.76 -32.78
C VAL A 82 16.40 -1.67 -33.58
N PHE A 83 15.08 -1.47 -33.42
CA PHE A 83 14.02 -2.26 -34.04
C PHE A 83 13.08 -1.35 -34.84
N PRO A 84 13.43 -0.98 -36.08
CA PRO A 84 12.61 -0.06 -36.86
C PRO A 84 11.17 -0.51 -37.10
N GLU A 85 10.91 -1.81 -37.12
CA GLU A 85 9.61 -2.45 -37.35
C GLU A 85 8.79 -2.63 -36.04
N VAL A 86 9.27 -2.10 -34.90
CA VAL A 86 8.57 -2.23 -33.63
C VAL A 86 7.26 -1.45 -33.63
N ASN A 87 6.21 -2.04 -33.10
CA ASN A 87 4.92 -1.38 -32.93
C ASN A 87 4.85 -0.66 -31.57
N LEU A 88 4.56 0.63 -31.60
CA LEU A 88 4.42 1.47 -30.42
C LEU A 88 3.04 1.29 -29.79
N GLY A 89 3.00 0.93 -28.51
CA GLY A 89 1.80 0.88 -27.68
C GLY A 89 1.56 2.20 -26.95
N ILE A 90 1.59 2.18 -25.61
CA ILE A 90 1.42 3.35 -24.74
C ILE A 90 2.62 3.54 -23.82
N GLY A 91 2.88 4.81 -23.45
CA GLY A 91 4.02 5.20 -22.62
C GLY A 91 3.66 6.14 -21.46
N PRO A 92 2.84 5.71 -20.47
CA PRO A 92 2.49 6.56 -19.34
C PRO A 92 3.62 6.63 -18.31
N PHE A 93 3.63 7.75 -17.57
CA PHE A 93 4.34 7.78 -16.29
C PHE A 93 3.53 7.06 -15.21
N ILE A 94 4.23 6.56 -14.21
CA ILE A 94 3.67 5.90 -13.02
C ILE A 94 4.38 6.45 -11.78
N THR A 95 3.91 6.08 -10.60
CA THR A 95 4.58 6.46 -9.34
C THR A 95 6.04 6.02 -9.38
N ASP A 96 6.95 6.98 -9.17
CA ASP A 96 8.41 6.81 -9.17
C ASP A 96 9.02 6.28 -10.48
N GLY A 97 8.26 6.24 -11.58
CA GLY A 97 8.78 5.69 -12.82
C GLY A 97 7.91 5.91 -14.05
N PHE A 98 8.16 5.09 -15.04
CA PHE A 98 7.45 5.08 -16.31
C PHE A 98 7.54 3.70 -16.96
N TYR A 99 6.71 3.43 -17.95
CA TYR A 99 6.90 2.30 -18.86
C TYR A 99 6.52 2.67 -20.28
N TYR A 100 6.90 1.81 -21.21
CA TYR A 100 6.42 1.85 -22.58
C TYR A 100 6.19 0.44 -23.11
N ASP A 101 5.08 0.24 -23.83
CA ASP A 101 4.67 -1.05 -24.40
C ASP A 101 5.06 -1.14 -25.87
N PHE A 102 5.66 -2.26 -26.23
CA PHE A 102 6.17 -2.53 -27.57
C PHE A 102 5.61 -3.85 -28.11
N GLY A 103 5.00 -3.80 -29.28
CA GLY A 103 4.63 -4.99 -30.05
C GLY A 103 5.67 -5.32 -31.12
N ASN A 104 5.57 -6.51 -31.71
CA ASN A 104 6.47 -6.99 -32.76
C ASN A 104 7.96 -6.96 -32.35
N ILE A 105 8.25 -7.38 -31.11
CA ILE A 105 9.60 -7.49 -30.55
C ILE A 105 9.72 -8.73 -29.67
N ASP A 106 10.86 -9.42 -29.75
CA ASP A 106 11.17 -10.55 -28.88
C ASP A 106 11.35 -10.13 -27.42
N ALA A 107 11.39 -11.13 -26.51
CA ALA A 107 11.59 -10.90 -25.09
C ALA A 107 12.85 -10.06 -24.81
N VAL A 108 12.70 -8.99 -24.07
CA VAL A 108 13.75 -8.03 -23.76
C VAL A 108 14.68 -8.60 -22.69
N THR A 109 15.95 -8.79 -23.05
CA THR A 109 16.98 -9.31 -22.13
C THR A 109 17.61 -8.19 -21.28
N PRO A 110 18.26 -8.53 -20.15
CA PRO A 110 19.02 -7.55 -19.36
C PRO A 110 20.15 -6.86 -20.15
N GLU A 111 20.75 -7.55 -21.12
CA GLU A 111 21.77 -7.00 -22.02
C GLU A 111 21.18 -5.91 -22.90
N LEU A 112 20.03 -6.20 -23.51
CA LEU A 112 19.30 -5.25 -24.36
C LEU A 112 18.87 -4.01 -23.54
N LEU A 113 18.38 -4.19 -22.30
CA LEU A 113 18.05 -3.05 -21.43
C LEU A 113 19.25 -2.13 -21.21
N ARG A 114 20.45 -2.70 -20.96
CA ARG A 114 21.67 -1.90 -20.79
C ARG A 114 22.06 -1.15 -22.08
N ASP A 115 21.85 -1.75 -23.23
CA ASP A 115 22.16 -1.11 -24.51
C ASP A 115 21.15 -0.03 -24.88
N LEU A 116 19.87 -0.25 -24.59
CA LEU A 116 18.82 0.78 -24.72
C LEU A 116 19.10 1.97 -23.80
N GLU A 117 19.48 1.76 -22.55
CA GLU A 117 19.82 2.84 -21.63
C GLU A 117 21.02 3.67 -22.12
N LYS A 118 22.04 3.03 -22.71
CA LYS A 118 23.17 3.76 -23.35
C LYS A 118 22.71 4.61 -24.54
N ARG A 119 21.73 4.12 -25.32
CA ARG A 119 21.15 4.88 -26.44
C ARG A 119 20.32 6.06 -25.93
N MET A 120 19.50 5.85 -24.91
CA MET A 120 18.76 6.94 -24.25
C MET A 120 19.72 8.04 -23.77
N LYS A 121 20.83 7.68 -23.13
CA LYS A 121 21.87 8.65 -22.71
C LYS A 121 22.46 9.46 -23.87
N ARG A 122 22.58 8.86 -25.06
CA ARG A 122 23.01 9.58 -26.27
C ARG A 122 21.95 10.56 -26.75
N ILE A 123 20.70 10.14 -26.86
CA ILE A 123 19.56 10.99 -27.24
C ILE A 123 19.41 12.18 -26.27
N VAL A 124 19.51 11.95 -24.98
CA VAL A 124 19.51 13.00 -23.95
C VAL A 124 20.64 14.00 -24.18
N LYS A 125 21.86 13.52 -24.47
CA LYS A 125 23.04 14.37 -24.73
C LYS A 125 22.89 15.20 -26.01
N GLU A 126 22.18 14.70 -27.04
CA GLU A 126 21.91 15.43 -28.27
C GLU A 126 21.06 16.69 -28.01
N GLY A 127 20.24 16.69 -26.97
CA GLY A 127 19.41 17.84 -26.60
C GLY A 127 18.35 18.16 -27.65
N GLN A 128 17.63 17.15 -28.11
CA GLN A 128 16.51 17.29 -29.03
C GLN A 128 15.37 18.06 -28.34
N ARG A 129 14.63 18.89 -29.08
CA ARG A 129 13.47 19.61 -28.58
C ARG A 129 12.21 18.77 -28.75
N PHE A 130 11.33 18.77 -27.77
CA PHE A 130 9.97 18.24 -27.91
C PHE A 130 9.08 19.32 -28.52
N VAL A 131 8.53 19.06 -29.70
CA VAL A 131 7.71 20.01 -30.44
C VAL A 131 6.31 19.45 -30.62
N ARG A 132 5.34 20.08 -29.97
CA ARG A 132 3.91 19.74 -30.06
C ARG A 132 3.32 20.28 -31.36
N ARG A 133 2.53 19.47 -32.05
CA ARG A 133 1.69 19.91 -33.18
C ARG A 133 0.31 19.26 -33.10
N GLU A 134 -0.69 19.97 -33.51
CA GLU A 134 -2.05 19.46 -33.67
C GLU A 134 -2.18 18.71 -34.98
N ILE A 135 -3.02 17.71 -35.02
CA ILE A 135 -3.22 16.82 -36.16
C ILE A 135 -4.71 16.44 -36.26
N SER A 136 -5.26 16.38 -37.49
CA SER A 136 -6.60 15.83 -37.70
C SER A 136 -6.63 14.32 -37.63
N GLU A 137 -7.83 13.71 -37.47
CA GLU A 137 -7.96 12.24 -37.46
C GLU A 137 -7.50 11.65 -38.81
N GLU A 138 -7.78 12.32 -39.94
CA GLU A 138 -7.38 11.89 -41.28
C GLU A 138 -5.85 11.90 -41.44
N GLU A 139 -5.20 12.98 -40.97
CA GLU A 139 -3.73 13.08 -41.01
C GLU A 139 -3.11 12.04 -40.08
N ALA A 140 -3.69 11.79 -38.87
CA ALA A 140 -3.23 10.80 -37.94
C ALA A 140 -3.26 9.36 -38.51
N VAL A 141 -4.34 9.02 -39.24
CA VAL A 141 -4.47 7.73 -39.91
C VAL A 141 -3.37 7.51 -40.96
N VAL A 142 -3.02 8.54 -41.70
CA VAL A 142 -1.93 8.46 -42.70
C VAL A 142 -0.56 8.36 -42.02
N GLU A 143 -0.33 9.20 -41.00
CA GLU A 143 0.98 9.31 -40.36
C GLU A 143 1.33 8.11 -39.48
N LEU A 144 0.31 7.47 -38.89
CA LEU A 144 0.43 6.32 -38.03
C LEU A 144 0.09 4.98 -38.72
N ALA A 145 0.05 4.95 -40.07
CA ALA A 145 -0.37 3.79 -40.86
C ALA A 145 0.38 2.48 -40.52
N GLU A 146 1.65 2.58 -40.09
CA GLU A 146 2.49 1.45 -39.71
C GLU A 146 2.47 1.15 -38.17
N GLN A 147 1.62 1.87 -37.41
CA GLN A 147 1.52 1.75 -35.96
C GLN A 147 0.10 1.32 -35.53
N PRO A 148 -0.21 0.00 -35.57
CA PRO A 148 -1.58 -0.52 -35.44
C PRO A 148 -2.21 -0.13 -34.09
N TYR A 149 -1.46 -0.18 -32.99
CA TYR A 149 -1.99 0.17 -31.65
C TYR A 149 -2.29 1.67 -31.55
N LYS A 150 -1.47 2.54 -32.14
CA LYS A 150 -1.74 4.00 -32.18
C LYS A 150 -2.97 4.32 -33.04
N LEU A 151 -3.15 3.66 -34.18
CA LEU A 151 -4.36 3.76 -35.01
C LEU A 151 -5.60 3.32 -34.25
N GLU A 152 -5.52 2.22 -33.52
CA GLU A 152 -6.62 1.75 -32.67
C GLU A 152 -6.98 2.78 -31.60
N LEU A 153 -5.98 3.42 -30.95
CA LEU A 153 -6.24 4.46 -29.96
C LEU A 153 -6.93 5.69 -30.57
N VAL A 154 -6.55 6.12 -31.77
CA VAL A 154 -7.21 7.20 -32.49
C VAL A 154 -8.68 6.85 -32.77
N THR A 155 -8.95 5.69 -33.36
CA THR A 155 -10.29 5.26 -33.76
C THR A 155 -11.22 4.98 -32.58
N THR A 156 -10.70 4.42 -31.49
CA THR A 156 -11.47 4.11 -30.26
C THR A 156 -11.50 5.25 -29.26
N LYS A 157 -10.78 6.36 -29.52
CA LYS A 157 -10.56 7.48 -28.58
C LYS A 157 -10.06 7.00 -27.22
N GLY A 158 -9.17 5.99 -27.23
CA GLY A 158 -8.56 5.41 -26.04
C GLY A 158 -9.46 4.54 -25.17
N LYS A 159 -10.68 4.21 -25.61
CA LYS A 159 -11.60 3.36 -24.82
C LYS A 159 -11.01 1.97 -24.59
N GLY A 160 -11.06 1.53 -23.35
CA GLY A 160 -10.64 0.18 -22.93
C GLY A 160 -9.13 -0.01 -22.75
N ALA A 161 -8.30 1.02 -22.93
CA ALA A 161 -6.86 0.97 -22.66
C ALA A 161 -6.52 1.77 -21.40
N GLU A 162 -6.10 1.10 -20.34
CA GLU A 162 -5.59 1.75 -19.13
C GLU A 162 -4.28 2.49 -19.47
N GLY A 163 -4.16 3.74 -19.02
CA GLY A 163 -3.00 4.60 -19.34
C GLY A 163 -3.08 5.32 -20.68
N ALA A 164 -4.05 5.02 -21.56
CA ALA A 164 -4.21 5.69 -22.87
C ALA A 164 -4.56 7.19 -22.78
N SER A 165 -4.88 7.70 -21.60
CA SER A 165 -5.16 9.14 -21.38
C SER A 165 -3.95 10.04 -21.66
N VAL A 166 -2.74 9.50 -21.66
CA VAL A 166 -1.53 10.24 -22.07
C VAL A 166 -1.35 10.31 -23.58
N GLU A 167 -2.03 9.45 -24.33
CA GLU A 167 -1.95 9.37 -25.79
C GLU A 167 -3.12 10.11 -26.45
N VAL A 168 -4.35 9.80 -26.03
CA VAL A 168 -5.59 10.36 -26.58
C VAL A 168 -6.57 10.75 -25.47
N GLY A 169 -7.43 11.74 -25.74
CA GLY A 169 -8.45 12.17 -24.78
C GLY A 169 -9.50 13.05 -25.47
N GLY A 170 -10.48 13.54 -24.71
CA GLY A 170 -11.54 14.41 -25.22
C GLY A 170 -11.03 15.76 -25.70
N GLY A 171 -10.54 15.86 -26.93
CA GLY A 171 -10.01 17.09 -27.51
C GLY A 171 -9.29 16.83 -28.84
N THR A 172 -8.56 17.83 -29.32
CA THR A 172 -7.75 17.76 -30.55
C THR A 172 -6.63 16.74 -30.38
N LEU A 173 -6.41 15.92 -31.41
CA LEU A 173 -5.27 15.00 -31.44
C LEU A 173 -3.95 15.77 -31.56
N THR A 174 -2.93 15.31 -30.90
CA THR A 174 -1.61 15.94 -30.92
C THR A 174 -0.50 14.90 -31.14
N MET A 175 0.52 15.33 -31.87
CA MET A 175 1.77 14.63 -32.07
C MET A 175 2.89 15.41 -31.39
N TYR A 176 3.87 14.70 -30.90
CA TYR A 176 5.14 15.28 -30.45
C TYR A 176 6.27 14.78 -31.29
N ASP A 177 7.02 15.72 -31.85
CA ASP A 177 8.20 15.46 -32.64
C ASP A 177 9.47 15.73 -31.81
N ASN A 178 10.38 14.78 -31.75
CA ASN A 178 11.72 14.97 -31.21
C ASN A 178 12.58 15.61 -32.32
N VAL A 179 12.90 16.88 -32.17
CA VAL A 179 13.56 17.68 -33.22
C VAL A 179 15.02 17.95 -32.87
N ARG A 180 15.97 17.58 -33.75
CA ARG A 180 17.39 17.86 -33.60
C ARG A 180 17.70 19.33 -33.76
N ARG A 181 18.93 19.73 -33.42
CA ARG A 181 19.39 21.12 -33.52
C ARG A 181 19.42 21.65 -34.95
N ASP A 182 19.59 20.77 -35.94
CA ASP A 182 19.56 21.10 -37.38
C ASP A 182 18.16 21.23 -37.94
N GLY A 183 17.12 21.02 -37.09
CA GLY A 183 15.71 21.10 -37.47
C GLY A 183 15.13 19.80 -38.02
N SER A 184 15.92 18.74 -38.15
CA SER A 184 15.41 17.44 -38.60
C SER A 184 14.63 16.74 -37.49
N VAL A 185 13.52 16.08 -37.86
CA VAL A 185 12.74 15.25 -36.95
C VAL A 185 13.48 13.92 -36.73
N ALA A 186 13.86 13.66 -35.49
CA ALA A 186 14.54 12.43 -35.09
C ALA A 186 13.56 11.29 -34.85
N TRP A 187 12.40 11.59 -34.28
CA TRP A 187 11.37 10.64 -33.89
C TRP A 187 10.05 11.37 -33.62
N LYS A 188 8.94 10.65 -33.65
CA LYS A 188 7.62 11.22 -33.40
C LYS A 188 6.66 10.21 -32.79
N ASP A 189 5.69 10.69 -32.02
CA ASP A 189 4.64 9.85 -31.43
C ASP A 189 3.33 10.60 -31.22
N LEU A 190 2.22 9.85 -31.22
CA LEU A 190 0.91 10.33 -30.80
C LEU A 190 0.94 10.51 -29.28
N CYS A 191 0.72 11.72 -28.79
CA CYS A 191 0.79 12.03 -27.37
C CYS A 191 0.09 13.35 -27.04
N ARG A 192 -0.48 13.45 -25.84
CA ARG A 192 -1.11 14.70 -25.35
C ARG A 192 -0.12 15.64 -24.66
N GLY A 193 1.02 15.15 -24.23
CA GLY A 193 1.95 15.91 -23.41
C GLY A 193 1.42 16.14 -21.97
N PRO A 194 1.93 17.15 -21.26
CA PRO A 194 3.07 17.98 -21.66
C PRO A 194 4.41 17.25 -21.59
N HIS A 195 5.43 17.83 -22.24
CA HIS A 195 6.80 17.36 -22.21
C HIS A 195 7.77 18.45 -21.74
N LEU A 196 8.98 18.04 -21.35
CA LEU A 196 10.10 18.94 -21.11
C LEU A 196 10.42 19.72 -22.41
N PRO A 197 10.97 20.93 -22.32
CA PRO A 197 11.42 21.67 -23.50
C PRO A 197 12.47 20.94 -24.37
N SER A 198 13.29 20.10 -23.73
CA SER A 198 14.35 19.37 -24.42
C SER A 198 14.71 18.05 -23.69
N THR A 199 15.11 17.04 -24.47
CA THR A 199 15.62 15.78 -23.95
C THR A 199 16.81 15.98 -22.98
N LYS A 200 17.59 17.08 -23.14
CA LYS A 200 18.72 17.40 -22.28
C LYS A 200 18.32 17.58 -20.82
N LEU A 201 17.11 18.04 -20.54
CA LEU A 201 16.61 18.26 -19.17
C LEU A 201 16.28 16.95 -18.42
N ILE A 202 16.20 15.82 -19.14
CA ILE A 202 16.10 14.48 -18.51
C ILE A 202 17.38 14.18 -17.73
N GLY A 203 18.53 14.72 -18.15
CA GLY A 203 19.77 14.60 -17.43
C GLY A 203 20.28 13.15 -17.32
N ASN A 204 20.94 12.84 -16.21
CA ASN A 204 21.49 11.51 -15.91
C ASN A 204 20.73 10.80 -14.78
N GLY A 205 19.60 11.36 -14.33
CA GLY A 205 18.81 10.86 -13.21
C GLY A 205 17.82 9.75 -13.61
N PHE A 206 18.08 8.96 -14.63
CA PHE A 206 17.19 7.88 -15.07
C PHE A 206 17.90 6.53 -15.22
N ALA A 207 17.12 5.44 -15.14
CA ALA A 207 17.57 4.08 -15.40
C ALA A 207 16.41 3.22 -15.92
N LEU A 208 16.71 2.24 -16.76
CA LEU A 208 15.80 1.15 -17.09
C LEU A 208 15.87 0.08 -15.99
N THR A 209 14.73 -0.44 -15.55
CA THR A 209 14.67 -1.31 -14.37
C THR A 209 14.40 -2.76 -14.72
N LYS A 210 13.40 -3.03 -15.54
CA LYS A 210 13.00 -4.39 -15.95
C LYS A 210 12.18 -4.37 -17.22
N ALA A 211 11.98 -5.55 -17.80
CA ALA A 211 10.97 -5.78 -18.82
C ALA A 211 10.06 -6.94 -18.41
N SER A 212 8.83 -6.94 -18.89
CA SER A 212 7.86 -8.03 -18.70
C SER A 212 6.90 -8.10 -19.88
N ALA A 213 6.28 -9.28 -20.06
CA ALA A 213 5.14 -9.40 -20.95
C ALA A 213 3.93 -8.64 -20.39
N ALA A 214 3.15 -8.04 -21.26
CA ALA A 214 1.88 -7.39 -20.96
C ALA A 214 0.91 -7.64 -22.12
N TYR A 215 -0.39 -7.77 -21.83
CA TYR A 215 -1.39 -7.89 -22.89
C TYR A 215 -1.93 -6.51 -23.25
N TRP A 216 -2.12 -6.30 -24.58
CA TRP A 216 -2.72 -5.06 -25.06
C TRP A 216 -4.08 -4.82 -24.39
N LYS A 217 -4.30 -3.62 -23.87
CA LYS A 217 -5.48 -3.23 -23.08
C LYS A 217 -5.74 -4.08 -21.82
N GLY A 218 -4.75 -4.85 -21.35
CA GLY A 218 -4.90 -5.72 -20.18
C GLY A 218 -5.75 -6.97 -20.41
N ASP A 219 -6.13 -7.26 -21.64
CA ASP A 219 -6.96 -8.41 -22.00
C ASP A 219 -6.09 -9.53 -22.59
N GLN A 220 -6.14 -10.72 -21.97
CA GLN A 220 -5.38 -11.91 -22.38
C GLN A 220 -5.74 -12.45 -23.78
N SER A 221 -6.86 -12.02 -24.34
CA SER A 221 -7.26 -12.37 -25.71
C SER A 221 -6.59 -11.50 -26.78
N ASN A 222 -5.97 -10.40 -26.39
CA ASN A 222 -5.24 -9.50 -27.27
C ASN A 222 -3.76 -9.86 -27.39
N ASP A 223 -3.04 -9.14 -28.26
CA ASP A 223 -1.63 -9.33 -28.49
C ASP A 223 -0.80 -9.19 -27.19
N GLN A 224 0.22 -10.05 -27.08
CA GLN A 224 1.20 -9.94 -26.02
C GLN A 224 2.32 -8.98 -26.44
N LEU A 225 2.51 -7.93 -25.64
CA LEU A 225 3.52 -6.90 -25.82
C LEU A 225 4.68 -7.09 -24.86
N GLN A 226 5.81 -6.45 -25.14
CA GLN A 226 6.92 -6.28 -24.20
C GLN A 226 6.80 -4.91 -23.53
N ARG A 227 6.65 -4.89 -22.20
CA ARG A 227 6.60 -3.67 -21.38
C ARG A 227 7.97 -3.43 -20.78
N ILE A 228 8.62 -2.33 -21.15
CA ILE A 228 9.90 -1.91 -20.58
C ILE A 228 9.64 -0.83 -19.53
N TYR A 229 10.12 -1.06 -18.30
CA TYR A 229 10.00 -0.13 -17.19
C TYR A 229 11.29 0.67 -16.98
N GLY A 230 11.13 1.91 -16.58
CA GLY A 230 12.20 2.78 -16.16
C GLY A 230 11.78 3.66 -14.97
N THR A 231 12.76 4.36 -14.43
CA THR A 231 12.59 5.39 -13.41
C THR A 231 13.35 6.65 -13.82
N ALA A 232 12.83 7.84 -13.45
CA ALA A 232 13.50 9.10 -13.73
C ALA A 232 13.29 10.10 -12.59
N TRP A 233 14.36 10.82 -12.26
CA TRP A 233 14.50 11.73 -11.13
C TRP A 233 15.19 13.02 -11.56
N ALA A 234 14.98 14.10 -10.83
CA ALA A 234 15.52 15.43 -11.17
C ALA A 234 17.06 15.45 -11.18
N SER A 235 17.71 14.60 -10.40
CA SER A 235 19.17 14.49 -10.34
C SER A 235 19.64 13.02 -10.33
N LYS A 236 20.95 12.84 -10.56
CA LYS A 236 21.58 11.51 -10.41
C LYS A 236 21.62 11.08 -8.95
N GLU A 237 21.78 12.02 -8.04
CA GLU A 237 21.79 11.80 -6.61
C GLU A 237 20.44 11.24 -6.13
N ASP A 238 19.33 11.80 -6.61
CA ASP A 238 17.97 11.30 -6.33
C ASP A 238 17.75 9.90 -6.89
N LEU A 239 18.25 9.62 -8.10
CA LEU A 239 18.22 8.27 -8.67
C LEU A 239 18.97 7.27 -7.79
N VAL A 240 20.18 7.62 -7.31
CA VAL A 240 20.97 6.75 -6.44
C VAL A 240 20.24 6.51 -5.13
N ALA A 241 19.69 7.56 -4.50
CA ALA A 241 18.92 7.45 -3.28
C ALA A 241 17.70 6.54 -3.46
N TYR A 242 16.97 6.67 -4.59
CA TYR A 242 15.88 5.78 -4.94
C TYR A 242 16.33 4.33 -5.09
N GLN A 243 17.42 4.08 -5.81
CA GLN A 243 17.95 2.72 -6.02
C GLN A 243 18.39 2.06 -4.70
N GLU A 244 18.99 2.84 -3.80
CA GLU A 244 19.34 2.34 -2.46
C GLU A 244 18.10 2.02 -1.62
N ARG A 245 17.07 2.88 -1.69
CA ARG A 245 15.78 2.62 -1.06
C ARG A 245 15.12 1.33 -1.58
N ILE A 246 15.17 1.08 -2.88
CA ILE A 246 14.63 -0.17 -3.47
C ILE A 246 15.42 -1.38 -3.01
N LYS A 247 16.77 -1.33 -3.01
CA LYS A 247 17.60 -2.43 -2.48
C LYS A 247 17.32 -2.71 -1.00
N GLU A 248 17.14 -1.65 -0.22
CA GLU A 248 16.78 -1.81 1.19
C GLU A 248 15.37 -2.40 1.35
N ALA A 249 14.40 -2.01 0.50
CA ALA A 249 13.07 -2.61 0.47
C ALA A 249 13.13 -4.12 0.13
N GLU A 250 13.93 -4.51 -0.87
CA GLU A 250 14.14 -5.92 -1.23
C GLU A 250 14.81 -6.70 -0.09
N ARG A 251 15.77 -6.08 0.60
CA ARG A 251 16.42 -6.68 1.77
C ARG A 251 15.46 -6.92 2.92
N ARG A 252 14.44 -6.06 3.07
CA ARG A 252 13.41 -6.12 4.12
C ARG A 252 12.17 -6.91 3.71
N ASP A 253 12.09 -7.41 2.48
CA ASP A 253 10.91 -8.13 1.98
C ASP A 253 10.47 -9.22 2.96
N HIS A 254 9.23 -9.13 3.45
CA HIS A 254 8.69 -10.03 4.47
C HIS A 254 8.65 -11.49 4.01
N ARG A 255 8.53 -11.76 2.70
CA ARG A 255 8.54 -13.13 2.15
C ARG A 255 9.91 -13.79 2.33
N ARG A 256 10.96 -13.03 2.09
CA ARG A 256 12.34 -13.46 2.27
C ARG A 256 12.67 -13.60 3.76
N LEU A 257 12.40 -12.57 4.56
CA LEU A 257 12.67 -12.58 6.00
C LEU A 257 11.84 -13.65 6.72
N GLY A 258 10.59 -13.86 6.30
CA GLY A 258 9.72 -14.90 6.84
C GLY A 258 10.31 -16.30 6.66
N ALA A 259 10.89 -16.59 5.49
CA ALA A 259 11.58 -17.85 5.23
C ALA A 259 12.93 -17.95 5.98
N GLU A 260 13.74 -16.88 5.96
CA GLU A 260 15.06 -16.86 6.65
C GLU A 260 14.94 -17.02 8.16
N LEU A 261 13.88 -16.47 8.77
CA LEU A 261 13.62 -16.52 10.22
C LEU A 261 12.67 -17.65 10.62
N ASP A 262 12.25 -18.49 9.67
CA ASP A 262 11.32 -19.61 9.88
C ASP A 262 9.99 -19.18 10.52
N LEU A 263 9.39 -18.10 10.01
CA LEU A 263 8.14 -17.56 10.54
C LEU A 263 6.91 -18.12 9.81
N TYR A 264 6.95 -18.22 8.49
CA TYR A 264 5.84 -18.67 7.65
C TYR A 264 6.31 -19.06 6.25
N SER A 265 5.44 -19.77 5.56
CA SER A 265 5.64 -20.18 4.16
C SER A 265 4.34 -20.09 3.35
N PHE A 266 4.48 -20.15 2.02
CA PHE A 266 3.37 -20.12 1.06
C PHE A 266 3.45 -21.37 0.17
N PRO A 267 3.07 -22.57 0.69
CA PRO A 267 3.12 -23.81 -0.09
C PRO A 267 2.18 -23.75 -1.31
N GLU A 268 2.64 -24.28 -2.45
CA GLU A 268 1.82 -24.34 -3.67
C GLU A 268 0.58 -25.20 -3.49
N GLU A 269 0.66 -26.24 -2.65
CA GLU A 269 -0.39 -27.19 -2.35
C GLU A 269 -1.65 -26.59 -1.74
N ILE A 270 -1.52 -25.48 -1.01
CA ILE A 270 -2.67 -24.77 -0.43
C ILE A 270 -3.20 -23.67 -1.34
N GLY A 271 -2.48 -23.34 -2.41
CA GLY A 271 -2.84 -22.32 -3.38
C GLY A 271 -2.38 -20.89 -3.03
N PRO A 272 -2.41 -19.99 -4.03
CA PRO A 272 -1.93 -18.62 -3.88
C PRO A 272 -2.81 -17.78 -2.95
N GLY A 273 -2.19 -16.91 -2.15
CA GLY A 273 -2.87 -16.01 -1.24
C GLY A 273 -3.29 -16.64 0.09
N LEU A 274 -2.71 -17.78 0.41
CA LEU A 274 -2.85 -18.47 1.69
C LEU A 274 -1.48 -18.67 2.32
N VAL A 275 -1.40 -18.69 3.65
CA VAL A 275 -0.15 -18.78 4.42
C VAL A 275 -0.22 -19.88 5.46
N VAL A 276 0.93 -20.53 5.70
CA VAL A 276 1.14 -21.42 6.84
C VAL A 276 2.13 -20.75 7.78
N PHE A 277 1.70 -20.48 9.02
CA PHE A 277 2.59 -19.98 10.06
C PHE A 277 3.34 -21.15 10.70
N HIS A 278 4.67 -21.04 10.77
CA HIS A 278 5.53 -21.95 11.47
C HIS A 278 5.52 -21.66 12.99
N PRO A 279 6.10 -22.50 13.85
CA PRO A 279 6.03 -22.27 15.31
C PRO A 279 6.47 -20.89 15.77
N LYS A 280 7.55 -20.34 15.18
CA LYS A 280 8.02 -18.98 15.51
C LYS A 280 7.06 -17.91 15.05
N GLY A 281 6.52 -18.04 13.83
CA GLY A 281 5.51 -17.13 13.29
C GLY A 281 4.19 -17.22 14.05
N GLY A 282 3.82 -18.43 14.50
CA GLY A 282 2.64 -18.64 15.35
C GLY A 282 2.75 -17.91 16.69
N ILE A 283 3.94 -17.89 17.30
CA ILE A 283 4.20 -17.11 18.52
C ILE A 283 4.05 -15.61 18.24
N LEU A 284 4.71 -15.10 17.20
CA LEU A 284 4.61 -13.69 16.81
C LEU A 284 3.15 -13.26 16.60
N ARG A 285 2.39 -14.08 15.87
CA ARG A 285 0.97 -13.88 15.64
C ARG A 285 0.18 -13.86 16.94
N HIS A 286 0.41 -14.82 17.82
CA HIS A 286 -0.25 -14.93 19.13
C HIS A 286 -0.01 -13.70 20.00
N GLU A 287 1.22 -13.19 20.06
CA GLU A 287 1.55 -11.98 20.83
C GLU A 287 0.81 -10.73 20.31
N ILE A 288 0.73 -10.59 18.99
CA ILE A 288 0.00 -9.49 18.36
C ILE A 288 -1.51 -9.60 18.64
N GLU A 289 -2.10 -10.76 18.40
CA GLU A 289 -3.53 -11.02 18.62
C GLU A 289 -3.92 -10.84 20.08
N SER A 290 -3.10 -11.36 21.00
CA SER A 290 -3.32 -11.23 22.44
C SER A 290 -3.26 -9.78 22.90
N TYR A 291 -2.28 -9.01 22.42
CA TYR A 291 -2.17 -7.60 22.74
C TYR A 291 -3.40 -6.81 22.28
N VAL A 292 -3.81 -6.98 21.03
CA VAL A 292 -4.95 -6.26 20.46
C VAL A 292 -6.25 -6.66 21.14
N THR A 293 -6.42 -7.95 21.44
CA THR A 293 -7.57 -8.50 22.19
C THR A 293 -7.67 -7.89 23.58
N ASP A 294 -6.58 -7.84 24.33
CA ASP A 294 -6.53 -7.21 25.66
C ASP A 294 -6.87 -5.71 25.60
N ARG A 295 -6.40 -5.01 24.56
CA ARG A 295 -6.71 -3.60 24.37
C ARG A 295 -8.19 -3.37 24.11
N HIS A 296 -8.84 -4.20 23.27
CA HIS A 296 -10.30 -4.13 23.03
C HIS A 296 -11.10 -4.40 24.29
N LYS A 297 -10.71 -5.42 25.06
CA LYS A 297 -11.36 -5.72 26.33
C LYS A 297 -11.31 -4.52 27.28
N LYS A 298 -10.16 -3.88 27.42
CA LYS A 298 -9.98 -2.68 28.27
C LYS A 298 -10.75 -1.47 27.75
N ALA A 299 -10.98 -1.38 26.44
CA ALA A 299 -11.77 -0.32 25.80
C ALA A 299 -13.28 -0.59 25.81
N GLY A 300 -13.74 -1.69 26.43
CA GLY A 300 -15.17 -2.01 26.63
C GLY A 300 -15.86 -2.57 25.38
N PHE A 301 -15.14 -3.33 24.55
CA PHE A 301 -15.73 -4.08 23.45
C PHE A 301 -16.25 -5.44 23.94
N ASP A 302 -17.42 -5.83 23.47
CA ASP A 302 -18.00 -7.16 23.67
C ASP A 302 -17.47 -8.13 22.62
N PHE A 303 -16.98 -9.30 23.09
CA PHE A 303 -16.43 -10.32 22.22
C PHE A 303 -17.53 -11.17 21.60
N VAL A 304 -17.48 -11.32 20.29
CA VAL A 304 -18.38 -12.18 19.51
C VAL A 304 -17.56 -13.15 18.66
N HIS A 305 -18.22 -14.17 18.14
CA HIS A 305 -17.62 -15.13 17.23
C HIS A 305 -18.67 -15.57 16.21
N THR A 306 -18.32 -15.48 14.92
CA THR A 306 -19.24 -15.74 13.82
C THR A 306 -18.69 -16.79 12.85
N PRO A 307 -19.54 -17.60 12.19
CA PRO A 307 -19.08 -18.64 11.29
C PRO A 307 -18.50 -18.07 9.99
N GLU A 308 -17.59 -18.81 9.38
CA GLU A 308 -16.94 -18.43 8.11
C GLU A 308 -17.84 -18.63 6.89
N ILE A 309 -18.89 -19.45 6.99
CA ILE A 309 -19.83 -19.72 5.90
C ILE A 309 -21.25 -19.33 6.27
N SER A 310 -22.01 -18.91 5.28
CA SER A 310 -23.43 -18.55 5.44
C SER A 310 -24.21 -18.73 4.16
N LYS A 311 -25.52 -18.83 4.29
CA LYS A 311 -26.45 -18.86 3.14
C LYS A 311 -26.37 -17.55 2.35
N GLY A 312 -26.46 -17.63 1.02
CA GLY A 312 -26.40 -16.50 0.11
C GLY A 312 -27.40 -15.37 0.41
N GLY A 313 -28.58 -15.71 0.95
CA GLY A 313 -29.60 -14.72 1.33
C GLY A 313 -29.09 -13.64 2.30
N LEU A 314 -28.19 -13.98 3.22
CA LEU A 314 -27.58 -13.01 4.13
C LEU A 314 -26.75 -11.95 3.39
N PHE A 315 -25.99 -12.39 2.38
CA PHE A 315 -25.14 -11.51 1.57
C PHE A 315 -25.94 -10.72 0.52
N HIS A 316 -27.13 -11.18 0.13
CA HIS A 316 -28.09 -10.36 -0.62
C HIS A 316 -28.66 -9.24 0.26
N THR A 317 -29.07 -9.57 1.48
CA THR A 317 -29.59 -8.57 2.44
C THR A 317 -28.56 -7.47 2.71
N SER A 318 -27.33 -7.84 2.96
CA SER A 318 -26.24 -6.87 3.24
C SER A 318 -25.76 -6.07 2.03
N GLY A 319 -26.13 -6.48 0.81
CA GLY A 319 -25.67 -5.84 -0.42
C GLY A 319 -24.33 -6.35 -0.96
N HIS A 320 -23.69 -7.31 -0.28
CA HIS A 320 -22.38 -7.81 -0.74
C HIS A 320 -22.50 -8.55 -2.10
N LEU A 321 -23.46 -9.44 -2.27
CA LEU A 321 -23.64 -10.12 -3.57
C LEU A 321 -23.96 -9.16 -4.72
N PRO A 322 -24.89 -8.18 -4.62
CA PRO A 322 -25.16 -7.22 -5.69
C PRO A 322 -23.98 -6.31 -6.08
N TYR A 323 -23.12 -5.94 -5.12
CA TYR A 323 -22.10 -4.89 -5.33
C TYR A 323 -20.66 -5.37 -5.19
N TYR A 324 -20.45 -6.59 -4.67
CA TYR A 324 -19.12 -7.10 -4.30
C TYR A 324 -18.90 -8.56 -4.75
N ALA A 325 -19.80 -9.11 -5.58
CA ALA A 325 -19.78 -10.51 -6.01
C ALA A 325 -18.44 -10.95 -6.63
N ASP A 326 -17.82 -10.08 -7.45
CA ASP A 326 -16.55 -10.38 -8.13
C ASP A 326 -15.38 -10.63 -7.18
N THR A 327 -15.52 -10.24 -5.91
CA THR A 327 -14.51 -10.43 -4.88
C THR A 327 -14.84 -11.56 -3.91
N MET A 328 -16.00 -12.21 -4.06
CA MET A 328 -16.40 -13.36 -3.26
C MET A 328 -16.02 -14.66 -3.94
N PHE A 329 -15.62 -15.66 -3.15
CA PHE A 329 -15.48 -17.02 -3.69
C PHE A 329 -16.81 -17.54 -4.21
N PRO A 330 -16.79 -18.37 -5.27
CA PRO A 330 -18.00 -19.01 -5.78
C PRO A 330 -18.76 -19.78 -4.68
N PRO A 331 -20.09 -19.88 -4.77
CA PRO A 331 -20.86 -20.59 -3.75
C PRO A 331 -20.57 -22.08 -3.74
N MET A 332 -20.68 -22.67 -2.56
CA MET A 332 -20.78 -24.11 -2.35
C MET A 332 -22.26 -24.51 -2.44
N LEU A 333 -22.59 -25.49 -3.25
CA LEU A 333 -23.92 -26.03 -3.32
C LEU A 333 -24.08 -27.15 -2.28
N VAL A 334 -25.01 -26.98 -1.35
CA VAL A 334 -25.27 -27.92 -0.26
C VAL A 334 -26.65 -28.53 -0.46
N ASP A 335 -26.80 -29.83 -0.18
CA ASP A 335 -28.05 -30.60 -0.34
C ASP A 335 -28.60 -30.65 -1.78
N GLU A 336 -27.73 -30.53 -2.80
CA GLU A 336 -28.08 -30.80 -4.18
C GLU A 336 -28.23 -32.32 -4.40
N GLU A 337 -29.35 -32.73 -4.99
CA GLU A 337 -29.58 -34.12 -5.35
C GLU A 337 -29.54 -34.28 -6.87
N ARG A 338 -28.91 -35.37 -7.35
CA ARG A 338 -28.80 -35.70 -8.76
C ARG A 338 -29.30 -37.13 -8.99
N ASP A 339 -29.90 -37.40 -10.16
CA ASP A 339 -30.26 -38.74 -10.59
C ASP A 339 -29.02 -39.53 -11.07
N GLU A 340 -29.26 -40.80 -11.48
CA GLU A 340 -28.21 -41.69 -11.98
C GLU A 340 -27.55 -41.18 -13.29
N ASP A 341 -28.25 -40.32 -14.04
CA ASP A 341 -27.76 -39.70 -15.28
C ASP A 341 -27.03 -38.35 -15.00
N GLY A 342 -26.94 -37.93 -13.74
CA GLY A 342 -26.25 -36.69 -13.31
C GLY A 342 -27.10 -35.41 -13.41
N ASN A 343 -28.40 -35.50 -13.74
CA ASN A 343 -29.30 -34.36 -13.78
C ASN A 343 -29.69 -33.92 -12.35
N VAL A 344 -29.78 -32.63 -12.14
CA VAL A 344 -30.18 -32.05 -10.84
C VAL A 344 -31.66 -32.32 -10.61
N THR A 345 -32.01 -33.16 -9.63
CA THR A 345 -33.37 -33.45 -9.19
C THR A 345 -33.87 -32.54 -8.09
N LYS A 346 -32.93 -32.00 -7.30
CA LYS A 346 -33.20 -31.01 -6.29
C LYS A 346 -32.08 -29.97 -6.30
N ALA A 347 -32.42 -28.70 -6.46
CA ALA A 347 -31.46 -27.60 -6.43
C ALA A 347 -30.80 -27.47 -5.06
N GLY A 348 -29.49 -27.35 -5.05
CA GLY A 348 -28.72 -27.09 -3.85
C GLY A 348 -28.96 -25.70 -3.28
N GLN A 349 -28.68 -25.53 -1.99
CA GLN A 349 -28.65 -24.22 -1.33
C GLN A 349 -27.25 -23.64 -1.46
N GLU A 350 -27.17 -22.37 -1.86
CA GLU A 350 -25.90 -21.67 -1.97
C GLU A 350 -25.40 -21.22 -0.60
N TYR A 351 -24.19 -21.66 -0.26
CA TYR A 351 -23.41 -21.18 0.88
C TYR A 351 -22.14 -20.51 0.37
N TYR A 352 -21.81 -19.38 0.95
CA TYR A 352 -20.63 -18.59 0.60
C TYR A 352 -19.66 -18.51 1.78
N LEU A 353 -18.37 -18.46 1.47
CA LEU A 353 -17.35 -17.96 2.41
C LEU A 353 -17.58 -16.47 2.61
N LYS A 354 -17.53 -16.01 3.85
CA LYS A 354 -17.71 -14.58 4.17
C LYS A 354 -16.52 -13.75 3.69
N ALA A 355 -16.81 -12.64 3.02
CA ALA A 355 -15.83 -11.63 2.64
C ALA A 355 -15.69 -10.52 3.69
N MET A 356 -16.64 -10.42 4.62
CA MET A 356 -16.72 -9.47 5.73
C MET A 356 -17.57 -10.04 6.87
N ASN A 357 -17.31 -9.59 8.10
CA ASN A 357 -18.01 -10.05 9.31
C ASN A 357 -19.31 -9.29 9.61
N CYS A 358 -19.49 -8.09 9.07
CA CYS A 358 -20.58 -7.17 9.38
C CYS A 358 -22.00 -7.76 9.28
N PRO A 359 -22.36 -8.63 8.29
CA PRO A 359 -23.70 -9.16 8.22
C PRO A 359 -24.09 -9.99 9.45
N MET A 360 -23.12 -10.75 10.00
CA MET A 360 -23.35 -11.58 11.17
C MET A 360 -23.47 -10.73 12.46
N HIS A 361 -22.68 -9.67 12.59
CA HIS A 361 -22.80 -8.73 13.71
C HIS A 361 -24.17 -8.05 13.72
N ASN A 362 -24.72 -7.72 12.54
CA ASN A 362 -26.10 -7.21 12.44
C ASN A 362 -27.15 -8.22 12.95
N LEU A 363 -26.94 -9.53 12.69
CA LEU A 363 -27.81 -10.56 13.26
C LEU A 363 -27.73 -10.60 14.80
N ILE A 364 -26.53 -10.41 15.36
CA ILE A 364 -26.35 -10.35 16.82
C ILE A 364 -27.07 -9.12 17.39
N PHE A 365 -26.91 -7.94 16.78
CA PHE A 365 -27.65 -6.75 17.19
C PHE A 365 -29.17 -6.99 17.18
N ARG A 366 -29.69 -7.53 16.07
CA ARG A 366 -31.12 -7.79 15.85
C ARG A 366 -31.71 -8.93 16.68
N SER A 367 -30.87 -9.77 17.29
CA SER A 367 -31.31 -10.98 18.01
C SER A 367 -32.28 -10.71 19.18
N ARG A 368 -32.33 -9.48 19.69
CA ARG A 368 -33.24 -9.02 20.76
C ARG A 368 -33.52 -7.54 20.63
N GLY A 369 -34.56 -7.06 21.32
CA GLY A 369 -34.85 -5.63 21.45
C GLY A 369 -33.66 -4.88 22.09
N ARG A 370 -33.37 -3.69 21.60
CA ARG A 370 -32.29 -2.81 22.10
C ARG A 370 -32.87 -1.53 22.68
N SER A 371 -32.20 -0.99 23.69
CA SER A 371 -32.52 0.30 24.30
C SER A 371 -31.41 1.30 24.03
N TYR A 372 -31.73 2.59 23.89
CA TYR A 372 -30.75 3.67 23.80
C TYR A 372 -29.72 3.65 24.95
N ARG A 373 -30.08 3.08 26.10
CA ARG A 373 -29.18 2.94 27.27
C ARG A 373 -28.05 1.92 27.05
N GLU A 374 -28.21 1.02 26.08
CA GLU A 374 -27.19 0.04 25.72
C GLU A 374 -26.20 0.63 24.70
N LEU A 375 -26.51 1.78 24.09
CA LEU A 375 -25.68 2.40 23.08
C LEU A 375 -24.68 3.40 23.71
N PRO A 376 -23.45 3.45 23.21
CA PRO A 376 -22.90 2.69 22.08
C PRO A 376 -22.63 1.23 22.44
N LEU A 377 -23.06 0.32 21.55
CA LEU A 377 -22.81 -1.12 21.66
C LEU A 377 -21.66 -1.49 20.70
N ARG A 378 -20.58 -2.10 21.22
CA ARG A 378 -19.36 -2.36 20.47
C ARG A 378 -19.05 -3.85 20.43
N PHE A 379 -19.17 -4.48 19.25
CA PHE A 379 -18.78 -5.87 19.03
C PHE A 379 -17.36 -5.95 18.44
N TYR A 380 -16.62 -6.98 18.83
CA TYR A 380 -15.27 -7.27 18.36
C TYR A 380 -15.06 -8.76 18.15
N GLU A 381 -14.40 -9.13 17.04
CA GLU A 381 -13.85 -10.47 16.83
C GLU A 381 -12.55 -10.42 16.03
N LEU A 382 -11.70 -11.44 16.19
CA LEU A 382 -10.68 -11.81 15.23
C LEU A 382 -11.36 -12.69 14.17
N GLY A 383 -11.96 -12.05 13.17
CA GLY A 383 -12.79 -12.72 12.17
C GLY A 383 -11.99 -13.11 10.94
N HIS A 384 -12.16 -14.37 10.51
CA HIS A 384 -11.55 -14.84 9.26
C HIS A 384 -12.41 -14.46 8.07
N ASP A 385 -11.83 -13.74 7.11
CA ASP A 385 -12.46 -13.32 5.87
C ASP A 385 -11.76 -13.93 4.66
N TYR A 386 -12.54 -14.14 3.58
CA TYR A 386 -12.07 -14.76 2.35
C TYR A 386 -12.47 -13.93 1.14
N ARG A 387 -11.47 -13.51 0.35
CA ARG A 387 -11.69 -12.70 -0.86
C ARG A 387 -11.08 -13.36 -2.08
N TYR A 388 -11.86 -13.44 -3.15
CA TYR A 388 -11.41 -13.99 -4.42
C TYR A 388 -10.51 -13.01 -5.17
N GLU A 389 -9.29 -12.83 -4.65
CA GLU A 389 -8.26 -12.03 -5.29
C GLU A 389 -7.72 -12.77 -6.53
N LYS A 390 -7.54 -12.06 -7.64
CA LYS A 390 -6.90 -12.63 -8.84
C LYS A 390 -5.46 -13.01 -8.54
N SER A 391 -4.99 -14.14 -9.12
CA SER A 391 -3.64 -14.67 -8.85
C SER A 391 -2.52 -13.65 -9.10
N GLY A 392 -2.66 -12.79 -10.12
CA GLY A 392 -1.66 -11.78 -10.47
C GLY A 392 -1.53 -10.61 -9.49
N VAL A 393 -2.45 -10.44 -8.54
CA VAL A 393 -2.41 -9.35 -7.56
C VAL A 393 -2.09 -9.82 -6.14
N VAL A 394 -2.05 -11.14 -5.90
CA VAL A 394 -1.67 -11.73 -4.61
C VAL A 394 -0.20 -11.45 -4.31
N HIS A 395 0.12 -11.02 -3.09
CA HIS A 395 1.47 -10.67 -2.72
C HIS A 395 1.78 -10.95 -1.24
N GLY A 396 2.44 -12.07 -0.98
CA GLY A 396 2.86 -12.47 0.38
C GLY A 396 1.75 -12.33 1.42
N LEU A 397 2.06 -11.71 2.56
CA LEU A 397 1.09 -11.40 3.62
C LEU A 397 0.30 -10.11 3.37
N THR A 398 0.72 -9.28 2.43
CA THR A 398 0.12 -7.94 2.25
C THR A 398 -1.15 -7.95 1.39
N ARG A 399 -1.34 -8.96 0.55
CA ARG A 399 -2.57 -9.15 -0.23
C ARG A 399 -2.90 -10.63 -0.37
N MET A 400 -3.88 -11.08 0.39
CA MET A 400 -4.21 -12.49 0.58
C MET A 400 -5.65 -12.79 0.19
N ARG A 401 -5.93 -14.08 -0.04
CA ARG A 401 -7.28 -14.61 -0.26
C ARG A 401 -8.00 -15.02 1.02
N GLY A 402 -7.25 -15.47 2.04
CA GLY A 402 -7.75 -15.76 3.37
C GLY A 402 -6.93 -15.01 4.41
N PHE A 403 -7.58 -14.24 5.28
CA PHE A 403 -6.92 -13.41 6.27
C PHE A 403 -7.82 -13.19 7.49
N THR A 404 -7.21 -12.75 8.58
CA THR A 404 -7.89 -12.45 9.84
C THR A 404 -7.96 -10.95 10.04
N GLN A 405 -9.16 -10.42 10.24
CA GLN A 405 -9.34 -9.02 10.67
C GLN A 405 -9.54 -8.92 12.18
N ASP A 406 -8.95 -7.90 12.79
CA ASP A 406 -9.31 -7.43 14.13
C ASP A 406 -10.55 -6.52 14.02
N ASP A 407 -11.66 -7.12 13.62
CA ASP A 407 -12.86 -6.44 13.16
C ASP A 407 -13.77 -6.04 14.30
N SER A 408 -14.32 -4.85 14.23
CA SER A 408 -15.31 -4.40 15.19
C SER A 408 -16.41 -3.54 14.56
N HIS A 409 -17.59 -3.64 15.13
CA HIS A 409 -18.77 -2.88 14.73
C HIS A 409 -19.39 -2.21 15.94
N THR A 410 -19.47 -0.89 15.86
CA THR A 410 -20.11 -0.07 16.91
C THR A 410 -21.46 0.40 16.40
N TYR A 411 -22.49 0.17 17.20
CA TYR A 411 -23.85 0.67 16.98
C TYR A 411 -24.11 1.80 17.95
N CYS A 412 -24.45 2.97 17.44
CA CYS A 412 -24.65 4.17 18.25
C CYS A 412 -25.78 5.04 17.71
N THR A 413 -26.19 6.06 18.50
CA THR A 413 -27.09 7.08 17.96
C THR A 413 -26.31 8.03 17.01
N PRO A 414 -27.00 8.74 16.09
CA PRO A 414 -26.35 9.74 15.25
C PRO A 414 -25.54 10.78 16.04
N GLU A 415 -26.03 11.20 17.21
CA GLU A 415 -25.38 12.19 18.07
C GLU A 415 -24.11 11.66 18.72
N GLN A 416 -24.00 10.35 18.94
CA GLN A 416 -22.82 9.70 19.51
C GLN A 416 -21.73 9.44 18.45
N ALA A 417 -22.06 9.45 17.16
CA ALA A 417 -21.19 8.96 16.10
C ALA A 417 -19.83 9.68 16.04
N SER A 418 -19.82 11.01 16.06
CA SER A 418 -18.57 11.81 16.00
C SER A 418 -17.61 11.49 17.16
N GLU A 419 -18.14 11.39 18.37
CA GLU A 419 -17.35 11.09 19.57
C GLU A 419 -16.84 9.64 19.56
N GLU A 420 -17.67 8.68 19.10
CA GLU A 420 -17.23 7.29 18.93
C GLU A 420 -16.12 7.16 17.90
N ILE A 421 -16.23 7.85 16.77
CA ILE A 421 -15.19 7.86 15.72
C ILE A 421 -13.90 8.45 16.28
N ARG A 422 -13.96 9.61 16.95
CA ARG A 422 -12.80 10.26 17.58
C ARG A 422 -12.07 9.31 18.54
N THR A 423 -12.82 8.73 19.46
CA THR A 423 -12.28 7.78 20.45
C THR A 423 -11.63 6.57 19.79
N GLN A 424 -12.23 6.06 18.71
CA GLN A 424 -11.64 4.93 17.97
C GLN A 424 -10.40 5.32 17.19
N ILE A 425 -10.31 6.51 16.61
CA ILE A 425 -9.06 6.99 15.97
C ILE A 425 -7.94 7.07 17.01
N GLU A 426 -8.17 7.68 18.17
CA GLU A 426 -7.19 7.73 19.26
C GLU A 426 -6.76 6.33 19.70
N PHE A 427 -7.70 5.39 19.78
CA PHE A 427 -7.43 4.00 20.09
C PHE A 427 -6.54 3.34 19.04
N PHE A 428 -6.79 3.55 17.74
CA PHE A 428 -5.95 3.05 16.65
C PHE A 428 -4.51 3.54 16.77
N LEU A 429 -4.35 4.85 16.91
CA LEU A 429 -3.03 5.48 17.02
C LEU A 429 -2.25 4.93 18.22
N SER A 430 -2.93 4.69 19.35
CA SER A 430 -2.32 4.12 20.54
C SER A 430 -1.86 2.68 20.33
N ILE A 431 -2.61 1.86 19.59
CA ILE A 431 -2.23 0.49 19.23
C ILE A 431 -1.03 0.50 18.30
N LEU A 432 -1.09 1.24 17.18
CA LEU A 432 0.00 1.29 16.20
C LEU A 432 1.29 1.82 16.83
N SER A 433 1.19 2.84 17.69
CA SER A 433 2.35 3.40 18.41
C SER A 433 3.02 2.38 19.33
N ALA A 434 2.24 1.48 19.97
CA ALA A 434 2.79 0.42 20.81
C ALA A 434 3.65 -0.58 20.01
N PHE A 435 3.35 -0.76 18.74
CA PHE A 435 4.16 -1.56 17.82
C PHE A 435 5.32 -0.79 17.17
N GLY A 436 5.60 0.44 17.60
CA GLY A 436 6.69 1.26 17.08
C GLY A 436 6.35 2.07 15.83
N LEU A 437 5.14 1.98 15.31
CA LEU A 437 4.66 2.74 14.16
C LEU A 437 4.12 4.09 14.65
N LYS A 438 4.80 5.20 14.34
CA LYS A 438 4.51 6.53 14.91
C LYS A 438 4.35 7.66 13.90
N ASP A 439 4.72 7.44 12.64
CA ASP A 439 4.58 8.43 11.56
C ASP A 439 3.28 8.17 10.81
N PHE A 440 2.24 8.96 11.12
CA PHE A 440 0.89 8.77 10.60
C PHE A 440 0.37 10.01 9.88
N TYR A 441 -0.51 9.78 8.91
CA TYR A 441 -1.49 10.75 8.44
C TYR A 441 -2.84 10.07 8.21
N LEU A 442 -3.90 10.86 8.11
CA LEU A 442 -5.25 10.36 7.86
C LEU A 442 -5.63 10.59 6.40
N GLU A 443 -6.37 9.66 5.83
CA GLU A 443 -6.93 9.77 4.48
C GLU A 443 -8.44 9.62 4.55
N LEU A 444 -9.17 10.64 4.06
CA LEU A 444 -10.62 10.65 4.01
C LEU A 444 -11.10 10.27 2.62
N SER A 445 -11.62 9.07 2.49
CA SER A 445 -12.22 8.58 1.25
C SER A 445 -13.70 8.91 1.23
N THR A 446 -14.12 9.65 0.18
CA THR A 446 -15.51 10.04 -0.07
C THR A 446 -16.01 9.43 -1.38
N ARG A 447 -17.29 9.62 -1.70
CA ARG A 447 -17.81 9.28 -3.02
C ARG A 447 -17.24 10.24 -4.07
N ASP A 448 -17.22 9.78 -5.33
CA ASP A 448 -16.86 10.61 -6.49
C ASP A 448 -18.12 11.33 -7.00
N GLU A 449 -18.29 12.61 -6.67
CA GLU A 449 -19.48 13.38 -7.01
C GLU A 449 -19.57 13.71 -8.50
N ASP A 450 -18.42 13.89 -9.16
CA ASP A 450 -18.30 14.28 -10.58
C ASP A 450 -17.92 13.11 -11.50
N GLY A 451 -17.69 11.92 -10.97
CA GLY A 451 -17.09 10.80 -11.68
C GLY A 451 -18.07 9.85 -12.36
N LYS A 452 -17.50 9.02 -13.23
CA LYS A 452 -18.20 7.98 -14.00
C LYS A 452 -18.73 6.81 -13.13
N LYS A 453 -18.49 6.82 -11.82
CA LYS A 453 -18.82 5.73 -10.87
C LYS A 453 -19.91 6.09 -9.86
N LYS A 454 -20.71 7.12 -10.15
CA LYS A 454 -21.75 7.59 -9.23
C LYS A 454 -22.73 6.48 -8.83
N ASP A 455 -23.08 5.59 -9.77
CA ASP A 455 -24.01 4.47 -9.56
C ASP A 455 -23.46 3.37 -8.62
N LYS A 456 -22.18 3.44 -8.25
CA LYS A 456 -21.55 2.51 -7.30
C LYS A 456 -21.93 2.79 -5.85
N PHE A 457 -22.31 4.03 -5.52
CA PHE A 457 -22.54 4.47 -4.16
C PHE A 457 -24.04 4.53 -3.86
N ILE A 458 -24.46 3.96 -2.72
CA ILE A 458 -25.85 3.92 -2.28
C ILE A 458 -26.08 4.94 -1.14
N GLY A 459 -27.34 5.37 -0.96
CA GLY A 459 -27.73 6.36 0.04
C GLY A 459 -28.02 7.76 -0.52
N SER A 460 -28.63 8.62 0.28
CA SER A 460 -28.96 10.00 -0.10
C SER A 460 -27.76 10.94 0.01
N ASP A 461 -27.87 12.12 -0.66
CA ASP A 461 -26.83 13.16 -0.55
C ASP A 461 -26.70 13.68 0.89
N GLU A 462 -27.82 13.76 1.60
CA GLU A 462 -27.88 14.19 3.00
C GLU A 462 -27.16 13.21 3.91
N ASP A 463 -27.36 11.90 3.72
CA ASP A 463 -26.67 10.85 4.51
C ASP A 463 -25.16 10.91 4.29
N TRP A 464 -24.72 11.04 3.03
CA TRP A 464 -23.31 11.18 2.71
C TRP A 464 -22.68 12.43 3.30
N ALA A 465 -23.38 13.58 3.24
CA ALA A 465 -22.91 14.84 3.82
C ALA A 465 -22.78 14.74 5.34
N ALA A 466 -23.79 14.17 6.03
CA ALA A 466 -23.77 14.00 7.48
C ALA A 466 -22.65 13.02 7.92
N ALA A 467 -22.51 11.91 7.23
CA ALA A 467 -21.47 10.91 7.52
C ALA A 467 -20.06 11.46 7.29
N THR A 468 -19.83 12.15 6.15
CA THR A 468 -18.53 12.79 5.84
C THR A 468 -18.18 13.83 6.90
N LYS A 469 -19.12 14.69 7.26
CA LYS A 469 -18.91 15.71 8.30
C LYS A 469 -18.55 15.08 9.65
N ALA A 470 -19.20 14.00 10.05
CA ALA A 470 -18.89 13.31 11.31
C ALA A 470 -17.44 12.80 11.35
N LEU A 471 -16.95 12.28 10.21
CA LEU A 471 -15.55 11.84 10.05
C LEU A 471 -14.58 13.03 10.06
N GLU A 472 -14.88 14.11 9.34
CA GLU A 472 -14.05 15.32 9.31
C GLU A 472 -13.90 15.95 10.71
N ASP A 473 -15.01 16.11 11.44
CA ASP A 473 -15.02 16.68 12.79
C ASP A 473 -14.17 15.81 13.76
N ALA A 474 -14.27 14.49 13.65
CA ALA A 474 -13.46 13.57 14.44
C ALA A 474 -11.97 13.63 14.09
N CYS A 475 -11.63 13.71 12.80
CA CYS A 475 -10.24 13.84 12.34
C CYS A 475 -9.60 15.16 12.77
N ALA A 476 -10.33 16.27 12.68
CA ALA A 476 -9.84 17.60 13.06
C ALA A 476 -9.39 17.64 14.55
N ALA A 477 -10.05 16.87 15.41
CA ALA A 477 -9.70 16.77 16.83
C ALA A 477 -8.36 16.08 17.09
N THR A 478 -7.81 15.31 16.12
CA THR A 478 -6.54 14.58 16.28
C THR A 478 -5.30 15.43 16.04
N GLY A 479 -5.44 16.54 15.32
CA GLY A 479 -4.33 17.39 14.88
C GLY A 479 -3.43 16.77 13.81
N LEU A 480 -3.81 15.62 13.22
CA LEU A 480 -3.08 14.98 12.12
C LEU A 480 -3.50 15.56 10.76
N ASP A 481 -2.60 15.47 9.80
CA ASP A 481 -2.89 15.81 8.41
C ASP A 481 -4.00 14.92 7.85
N LEU A 482 -5.00 15.53 7.20
CA LEU A 482 -6.11 14.85 6.54
C LEU A 482 -6.02 15.03 5.04
N VAL A 483 -5.75 13.95 4.33
CA VAL A 483 -5.61 13.92 2.87
C VAL A 483 -6.94 13.45 2.25
N PRO A 484 -7.54 14.21 1.30
CA PRO A 484 -8.76 13.78 0.64
C PRO A 484 -8.47 12.67 -0.40
N ASP A 485 -9.38 11.69 -0.47
CA ASP A 485 -9.39 10.59 -1.44
C ASP A 485 -10.79 10.44 -2.07
N PRO A 486 -11.14 11.30 -3.05
CA PRO A 486 -12.44 11.25 -3.70
C PRO A 486 -12.58 9.98 -4.56
N GLY A 487 -13.71 9.28 -4.38
CA GLY A 487 -14.01 8.01 -5.07
C GLY A 487 -13.45 6.76 -4.39
N GLY A 488 -12.66 6.90 -3.33
CA GLY A 488 -12.08 5.79 -2.57
C GLY A 488 -12.98 5.17 -1.51
N ALA A 489 -14.17 5.74 -1.27
CA ALA A 489 -15.12 5.27 -0.28
C ALA A 489 -15.67 3.86 -0.57
N ALA A 490 -16.18 3.19 0.48
CA ALA A 490 -17.01 2.01 0.32
C ALA A 490 -18.36 2.37 -0.33
N PHE A 491 -19.02 1.40 -0.95
CA PHE A 491 -20.30 1.65 -1.61
C PHE A 491 -21.41 2.12 -0.63
N TYR A 492 -21.26 1.82 0.64
CA TYR A 492 -22.23 2.07 1.72
C TYR A 492 -21.91 3.27 2.60
N GLY A 493 -20.77 3.93 2.45
CA GLY A 493 -20.44 5.12 3.25
C GLY A 493 -18.99 5.57 3.14
N PRO A 494 -18.67 6.78 3.62
CA PRO A 494 -17.32 7.32 3.65
C PRO A 494 -16.46 6.61 4.70
N LYS A 495 -15.14 6.69 4.52
CA LYS A 495 -14.17 6.08 5.44
C LYS A 495 -12.99 6.99 5.71
N VAL A 496 -12.38 6.80 6.88
CA VAL A 496 -11.05 7.32 7.21
C VAL A 496 -10.10 6.14 7.31
N SER A 497 -8.95 6.27 6.66
CA SER A 497 -7.83 5.32 6.75
C SER A 497 -6.66 5.95 7.47
N VAL A 498 -6.00 5.21 8.36
CA VAL A 498 -4.72 5.61 8.93
C VAL A 498 -3.61 5.10 8.02
N GLN A 499 -2.87 6.03 7.45
CA GLN A 499 -1.70 5.76 6.64
C GLN A 499 -0.46 5.86 7.52
N VAL A 500 0.40 4.84 7.47
CA VAL A 500 1.59 4.72 8.31
C VAL A 500 2.82 4.67 7.41
N LYS A 501 3.86 5.44 7.75
CA LYS A 501 5.17 5.30 7.13
C LYS A 501 6.04 4.32 7.90
N ASP A 502 6.62 3.37 7.16
CA ASP A 502 7.58 2.42 7.74
C ASP A 502 8.99 3.01 7.89
N ALA A 503 9.93 2.21 8.40
CA ALA A 503 11.31 2.64 8.66
C ALA A 503 12.09 3.14 7.43
N ILE A 504 11.61 2.86 6.21
CA ILE A 504 12.22 3.32 4.94
C ILE A 504 11.30 4.28 4.16
N GLY A 505 10.27 4.82 4.83
CA GLY A 505 9.39 5.86 4.30
C GLY A 505 8.31 5.37 3.34
N ARG A 506 8.05 4.04 3.23
CA ARG A 506 6.92 3.54 2.45
C ARG A 506 5.63 3.70 3.24
N THR A 507 4.57 4.11 2.55
CA THR A 507 3.25 4.29 3.14
C THR A 507 2.43 3.01 3.07
N TRP A 508 1.79 2.66 4.18
CA TRP A 508 0.92 1.51 4.34
C TRP A 508 -0.42 1.92 4.94
N GLN A 509 -1.52 1.57 4.27
CA GLN A 509 -2.84 1.68 4.89
C GLN A 509 -3.00 0.58 5.93
N MET A 510 -3.19 0.98 7.19
CA MET A 510 -3.36 0.06 8.32
C MET A 510 -4.80 0.09 8.83
N SER A 511 -5.11 1.01 9.73
CA SER A 511 -6.43 1.10 10.35
C SER A 511 -7.46 1.75 9.42
N THR A 512 -8.71 1.32 9.57
CA THR A 512 -9.83 1.89 8.81
C THR A 512 -11.03 2.07 9.74
N ILE A 513 -11.72 3.17 9.58
CA ILE A 513 -13.02 3.43 10.21
C ILE A 513 -14.01 3.91 9.15
N GLN A 514 -15.21 3.34 9.14
CA GLN A 514 -16.24 3.59 8.14
C GLN A 514 -17.56 3.89 8.79
N TYR A 515 -18.22 4.95 8.36
CA TYR A 515 -19.56 5.31 8.77
C TYR A 515 -20.56 4.66 7.82
N ASP A 516 -21.45 3.82 8.35
CA ASP A 516 -22.46 3.08 7.58
C ASP A 516 -23.86 3.43 8.04
N PHE A 517 -24.61 4.04 7.15
CA PHE A 517 -26.04 4.35 7.33
C PHE A 517 -26.94 3.38 6.55
N ASN A 518 -26.39 2.51 5.70
CA ASN A 518 -27.14 1.62 4.81
C ASN A 518 -27.44 0.25 5.43
N GLN A 519 -26.45 -0.41 6.05
CA GLN A 519 -26.67 -1.73 6.61
C GLN A 519 -27.69 -1.75 7.76
N PRO A 520 -27.72 -0.77 8.68
CA PRO A 520 -28.80 -0.69 9.67
C PRO A 520 -30.19 -0.68 9.06
N ASP A 521 -30.36 0.00 7.93
CA ASP A 521 -31.64 0.03 7.20
C ASP A 521 -31.95 -1.31 6.53
N ARG A 522 -31.00 -1.90 5.81
CA ARG A 522 -31.16 -3.19 5.12
C ARG A 522 -31.47 -4.35 6.06
N PHE A 523 -30.92 -4.33 7.26
CA PHE A 523 -31.17 -5.35 8.30
C PHE A 523 -32.33 -5.03 9.21
N ASP A 524 -33.01 -3.90 9.01
CA ASP A 524 -34.09 -3.40 9.85
C ASP A 524 -33.69 -3.35 11.34
N LEU A 525 -32.51 -2.76 11.61
CA LEU A 525 -31.99 -2.61 12.95
C LEU A 525 -32.70 -1.44 13.65
N GLU A 526 -33.18 -1.67 14.87
CA GLU A 526 -33.88 -0.66 15.64
C GLU A 526 -33.47 -0.69 17.12
N TYR A 527 -33.51 0.47 17.76
CA TYR A 527 -33.45 0.61 19.20
C TYR A 527 -34.63 1.48 19.71
N THR A 528 -35.02 1.28 20.97
CA THR A 528 -36.02 2.12 21.61
C THR A 528 -35.34 3.36 22.21
N ALA A 529 -35.72 4.54 21.73
CA ALA A 529 -35.24 5.83 22.23
C ALA A 529 -35.82 6.21 23.59
N ALA A 530 -35.38 7.32 24.20
CA ALA A 530 -35.80 7.76 25.50
C ALA A 530 -37.30 8.14 25.57
N ASP A 531 -37.86 8.58 24.45
CA ASP A 531 -39.28 8.91 24.29
C ASP A 531 -40.17 7.69 23.96
N GLY A 532 -39.58 6.50 23.90
CA GLY A 532 -40.25 5.26 23.54
C GLY A 532 -40.42 5.01 22.05
N SER A 533 -39.96 5.93 21.17
CA SER A 533 -39.98 5.75 19.74
C SER A 533 -38.92 4.73 19.29
N ARG A 534 -39.15 4.11 18.14
CA ARG A 534 -38.16 3.26 17.50
C ARG A 534 -37.28 4.08 16.56
N GLN A 535 -35.99 3.96 16.73
CA GLN A 535 -34.98 4.69 15.99
C GLN A 535 -33.99 3.75 15.32
N ARG A 536 -33.41 4.17 14.18
CA ARG A 536 -32.37 3.47 13.44
C ARG A 536 -31.00 3.83 14.02
N PRO A 537 -30.15 2.87 14.42
CA PRO A 537 -28.77 3.17 14.82
C PRO A 537 -27.90 3.53 13.63
N VAL A 538 -26.82 4.23 13.89
CA VAL A 538 -25.66 4.32 13.00
C VAL A 538 -24.75 3.13 13.29
N MET A 539 -24.14 2.56 12.24
CA MET A 539 -23.13 1.52 12.36
C MET A 539 -21.76 2.06 11.96
N ILE A 540 -20.76 1.81 12.80
CA ILE A 540 -19.38 2.19 12.54
C ILE A 540 -18.56 0.91 12.43
N HIS A 541 -17.99 0.65 11.25
CA HIS A 541 -17.04 -0.42 11.04
C HIS A 541 -15.64 0.05 11.38
N SER A 542 -14.86 -0.76 12.06
CA SER A 542 -13.47 -0.42 12.33
C SER A 542 -12.57 -1.64 12.46
N ALA A 543 -11.39 -1.55 11.85
CA ALA A 543 -10.29 -2.49 12.00
C ALA A 543 -9.02 -1.72 12.35
N LYS A 544 -8.31 -2.11 13.40
CA LYS A 544 -7.16 -1.36 13.95
C LYS A 544 -5.88 -1.74 13.25
N LEU A 545 -5.68 -3.03 13.04
CA LEU A 545 -4.55 -3.58 12.28
C LEU A 545 -4.90 -3.74 10.79
N GLY A 546 -6.20 -3.77 10.46
CA GLY A 546 -6.73 -4.20 9.18
C GLY A 546 -6.72 -5.73 9.08
N SER A 547 -5.73 -6.32 8.42
CA SER A 547 -5.46 -7.77 8.46
C SER A 547 -4.27 -8.06 9.36
N VAL A 548 -4.40 -9.05 10.25
CA VAL A 548 -3.30 -9.50 11.13
C VAL A 548 -2.10 -9.95 10.30
N GLU A 549 -2.33 -10.69 9.22
CA GLU A 549 -1.29 -11.15 8.30
C GLU A 549 -0.58 -9.97 7.63
N ARG A 550 -1.34 -9.02 7.08
CA ARG A 550 -0.76 -7.81 6.48
C ARG A 550 0.06 -7.01 7.50
N PHE A 551 -0.45 -6.89 8.72
CA PHE A 551 0.23 -6.21 9.80
C PHE A 551 1.55 -6.90 10.17
N ILE A 552 1.57 -8.25 10.27
CA ILE A 552 2.80 -9.05 10.47
C ILE A 552 3.80 -8.78 9.34
N GLY A 553 3.34 -8.77 8.08
CA GLY A 553 4.19 -8.45 6.93
C GLY A 553 4.83 -7.08 7.05
N VAL A 554 4.04 -6.05 7.34
CA VAL A 554 4.52 -4.66 7.52
C VAL A 554 5.49 -4.55 8.69
N LEU A 555 5.21 -5.17 9.84
CA LEU A 555 6.11 -5.17 10.98
C LEU A 555 7.42 -5.91 10.68
N THR A 556 7.36 -7.03 9.95
CA THR A 556 8.56 -7.77 9.53
C THR A 556 9.47 -6.89 8.70
N GLU A 557 8.91 -6.11 7.77
CA GLU A 557 9.67 -5.18 6.94
C GLU A 557 10.13 -3.94 7.72
N HIS A 558 9.28 -3.39 8.60
CA HIS A 558 9.61 -2.24 9.43
C HIS A 558 10.83 -2.52 10.31
N TYR A 559 10.83 -3.65 11.01
CA TYR A 559 11.91 -4.08 11.88
C TYR A 559 13.04 -4.85 11.18
N ALA A 560 12.94 -5.09 9.86
CA ALA A 560 13.87 -5.97 9.13
C ALA A 560 14.05 -7.33 9.82
N GLY A 561 12.98 -7.87 10.41
CA GLY A 561 12.95 -9.11 11.18
C GLY A 561 13.49 -9.00 12.60
N ALA A 562 14.06 -7.87 13.02
CA ALA A 562 14.59 -7.64 14.36
C ALA A 562 13.48 -7.11 15.30
N PHE A 563 12.46 -7.93 15.56
CA PHE A 563 11.32 -7.55 16.39
C PHE A 563 11.74 -7.12 17.79
N PRO A 564 11.01 -6.19 18.44
CA PRO A 564 11.17 -5.89 19.85
C PRO A 564 11.08 -7.16 20.71
N ALA A 565 11.75 -7.16 21.85
CA ALA A 565 11.87 -8.35 22.70
C ALA A 565 10.50 -8.95 23.08
N TRP A 566 9.51 -8.12 23.37
CA TRP A 566 8.17 -8.61 23.73
C TRP A 566 7.44 -9.34 22.60
N LEU A 567 7.74 -9.02 21.33
CA LEU A 567 7.19 -9.68 20.13
C LEU A 567 8.05 -10.85 19.64
N SER A 568 9.34 -10.85 19.96
CA SER A 568 10.29 -11.85 19.42
C SER A 568 9.87 -13.26 19.78
N PRO A 569 9.84 -14.20 18.82
CA PRO A 569 9.53 -15.61 19.08
C PRO A 569 10.51 -16.23 20.08
N VAL A 570 11.78 -15.89 19.99
CA VAL A 570 12.83 -16.20 20.94
C VAL A 570 13.33 -14.88 21.52
N GLN A 571 13.18 -14.69 22.82
CA GLN A 571 13.55 -13.46 23.50
C GLN A 571 14.98 -13.48 24.02
N VAL A 572 15.41 -14.63 24.47
CA VAL A 572 16.73 -14.87 25.03
C VAL A 572 17.35 -16.12 24.42
N ARG A 573 18.61 -16.05 24.00
CA ARG A 573 19.42 -17.22 23.70
C ARG A 573 20.58 -17.26 24.63
N LEU A 574 20.73 -18.39 25.35
CA LEU A 574 21.86 -18.67 26.26
C LEU A 574 22.91 -19.50 25.53
N ILE A 575 24.17 -19.08 25.65
CA ILE A 575 25.32 -19.72 25.01
C ILE A 575 26.39 -20.01 26.03
N PRO A 576 26.71 -21.27 26.31
CA PRO A 576 27.87 -21.63 27.12
C PRO A 576 29.16 -21.44 26.31
N VAL A 577 30.21 -20.90 26.92
CA VAL A 577 31.54 -20.77 26.29
C VAL A 577 32.17 -22.15 26.05
N ALA A 578 31.89 -23.12 26.92
CA ALA A 578 32.32 -24.50 26.82
C ALA A 578 31.25 -25.45 27.40
N GLU A 579 31.27 -26.72 27.00
CA GLU A 579 30.34 -27.78 27.43
C GLU A 579 30.27 -27.92 28.96
N ALA A 580 31.38 -27.67 29.67
CA ALA A 580 31.42 -27.69 31.12
C ALA A 580 30.39 -26.74 31.80
N PHE A 581 29.88 -25.72 31.06
CA PHE A 581 28.92 -24.72 31.56
C PHE A 581 27.48 -24.99 31.12
N ASP A 582 27.20 -26.10 30.43
CA ASP A 582 25.86 -26.45 29.93
C ASP A 582 24.84 -26.58 31.07
N GLY A 583 25.24 -27.16 32.22
CA GLY A 583 24.38 -27.27 33.38
C GLY A 583 23.94 -25.92 33.93
N TYR A 584 24.89 -24.99 34.07
CA TYR A 584 24.62 -23.64 34.53
C TYR A 584 23.68 -22.86 33.57
N VAL A 585 23.95 -22.96 32.28
CA VAL A 585 23.10 -22.31 31.23
C VAL A 585 21.67 -22.88 31.28
N LYS A 586 21.49 -24.18 31.49
CA LYS A 586 20.16 -24.79 31.64
C LYS A 586 19.43 -24.29 32.89
N ASP A 587 20.14 -24.08 34.00
CA ASP A 587 19.55 -23.57 35.24
C ASP A 587 19.10 -22.08 35.07
N VAL A 588 19.93 -21.27 34.43
CA VAL A 588 19.55 -19.86 34.10
C VAL A 588 18.35 -19.84 33.14
N ALA A 589 18.33 -20.72 32.13
CA ALA A 589 17.20 -20.82 31.20
C ALA A 589 15.91 -21.23 31.93
N ALA A 590 15.98 -22.13 32.92
CA ALA A 590 14.83 -22.53 33.73
C ALA A 590 14.26 -21.34 34.52
N LYS A 591 15.10 -20.53 35.17
CA LYS A 591 14.68 -19.33 35.90
C LYS A 591 13.96 -18.34 35.00
N LEU A 592 14.44 -18.09 33.75
CA LEU A 592 13.81 -17.22 32.79
C LEU A 592 12.45 -17.77 32.33
N ARG A 593 12.37 -19.08 32.05
CA ARG A 593 11.12 -19.75 31.66
C ARG A 593 10.04 -19.71 32.75
N GLU A 594 10.42 -19.87 34.02
CA GLU A 594 9.51 -19.72 35.15
C GLU A 594 8.87 -18.32 35.22
N ARG A 595 9.57 -17.31 34.71
CA ARG A 595 9.09 -15.93 34.60
C ARG A 595 8.36 -15.63 33.26
N GLY A 596 8.09 -16.67 32.44
CA GLY A 596 7.37 -16.54 31.17
C GLY A 596 8.21 -16.06 29.99
N VAL A 597 9.55 -16.02 30.11
CA VAL A 597 10.43 -15.60 29.01
C VAL A 597 10.64 -16.78 28.04
N ARG A 598 10.55 -16.49 26.73
CA ARG A 598 10.82 -17.46 25.65
C ARG A 598 12.32 -17.60 25.44
N VAL A 599 12.88 -18.71 25.88
CA VAL A 599 14.32 -18.96 25.97
C VAL A 599 14.74 -20.16 25.16
N GLU A 600 15.81 -20.00 24.37
CA GLU A 600 16.57 -21.08 23.75
C GLU A 600 17.97 -21.22 24.41
N THR A 601 18.52 -22.41 24.37
CA THR A 601 19.91 -22.69 24.75
C THR A 601 20.64 -23.27 23.56
N ASP A 602 21.78 -22.70 23.17
CA ASP A 602 22.61 -23.26 22.09
C ASP A 602 23.72 -24.16 22.69
N LEU A 603 23.37 -25.42 22.84
CA LEU A 603 24.26 -26.47 23.35
C LEU A 603 24.88 -27.31 22.23
N SER A 604 24.85 -26.81 20.98
CA SER A 604 25.45 -27.50 19.84
C SER A 604 26.97 -27.60 19.95
N ASP A 605 27.57 -28.50 19.16
CA ASP A 605 29.05 -28.68 19.07
C ASP A 605 29.73 -27.56 18.26
N ASP A 606 28.96 -26.55 17.84
CA ASP A 606 29.48 -25.40 17.09
C ASP A 606 30.49 -24.60 17.94
N ARG A 607 31.50 -24.05 17.27
CA ARG A 607 32.44 -23.14 17.94
C ARG A 607 31.69 -21.90 18.45
N PHE A 608 32.10 -21.38 19.61
CA PHE A 608 31.48 -20.20 20.25
C PHE A 608 31.20 -19.04 19.30
N GLY A 609 32.17 -18.63 18.46
CA GLY A 609 31.97 -17.55 17.49
C GLY A 609 30.90 -17.84 16.42
N LYS A 610 30.64 -19.13 16.10
CA LYS A 610 29.54 -19.53 15.21
C LYS A 610 28.19 -19.44 15.91
N LYS A 611 28.10 -19.84 17.18
CA LYS A 611 26.89 -19.70 18.01
C LYS A 611 26.48 -18.24 18.14
N ILE A 612 27.42 -17.34 18.40
CA ILE A 612 27.17 -15.87 18.41
C ILE A 612 26.67 -15.37 17.05
N ARG A 613 27.30 -15.80 15.95
CA ARG A 613 26.86 -15.42 14.60
C ARG A 613 25.44 -15.91 14.29
N ASN A 614 25.11 -17.13 14.71
CA ASN A 614 23.76 -17.70 14.55
C ASN A 614 22.73 -16.87 15.33
N ALA A 615 23.02 -16.51 16.59
CA ALA A 615 22.14 -15.67 17.39
C ALA A 615 21.89 -14.29 16.74
N SER A 616 22.94 -13.68 16.18
CA SER A 616 22.82 -12.42 15.43
C SER A 616 22.02 -12.58 14.13
N LYS A 617 22.22 -13.68 13.38
CA LYS A 617 21.47 -13.99 12.16
C LYS A 617 19.98 -14.21 12.44
N ASP A 618 19.66 -14.89 13.53
CA ASP A 618 18.31 -15.17 14.01
C ASP A 618 17.64 -13.95 14.68
N LYS A 619 18.34 -12.79 14.69
CA LYS A 619 17.83 -11.53 15.26
C LYS A 619 17.41 -11.63 16.73
N ILE A 620 18.09 -12.46 17.53
CA ILE A 620 17.78 -12.62 18.94
C ILE A 620 18.00 -11.31 19.70
N PRO A 621 17.01 -10.82 20.48
CA PRO A 621 17.15 -9.58 21.25
C PRO A 621 18.29 -9.63 22.27
N PHE A 622 18.27 -10.66 23.10
CA PHE A 622 19.20 -10.80 24.21
C PHE A 622 19.96 -12.12 24.10
N THR A 623 21.26 -12.05 23.85
CA THR A 623 22.15 -13.20 23.93
C THR A 623 22.87 -13.15 25.27
N LEU A 624 22.67 -14.16 26.10
CA LEU A 624 23.35 -14.32 27.37
C LEU A 624 24.46 -15.36 27.22
N ILE A 625 25.62 -15.01 27.66
CA ILE A 625 26.84 -15.85 27.59
C ILE A 625 27.22 -16.24 29.01
N ALA A 626 27.63 -17.50 29.20
CA ALA A 626 28.22 -17.99 30.46
C ALA A 626 29.56 -18.61 30.21
N GLY A 627 30.60 -18.02 30.77
CA GLY A 627 31.97 -18.53 30.87
C GLY A 627 32.35 -18.90 32.31
N GLY A 628 33.61 -19.25 32.53
CA GLY A 628 34.08 -19.67 33.87
C GLY A 628 33.92 -18.57 34.94
N GLU A 629 34.27 -17.34 34.61
CA GLU A 629 34.11 -16.17 35.49
C GLU A 629 32.64 -15.89 35.83
N ASP A 630 31.74 -16.00 34.84
CA ASP A 630 30.30 -15.82 35.06
C ASP A 630 29.74 -16.88 36.01
N VAL A 631 30.13 -18.16 35.81
CA VAL A 631 29.67 -19.29 36.65
C VAL A 631 30.15 -19.11 38.08
N GLU A 632 31.43 -18.77 38.31
CA GLU A 632 31.99 -18.52 39.63
C GLU A 632 31.31 -17.35 40.35
N ALA A 633 30.94 -16.33 39.61
CA ALA A 633 30.27 -15.15 40.15
C ALA A 633 28.74 -15.28 40.28
N GLY A 634 28.13 -16.37 39.78
CA GLY A 634 26.67 -16.49 39.69
C GLY A 634 26.04 -15.46 38.75
N ALA A 635 26.72 -15.15 37.65
CA ALA A 635 26.40 -14.09 36.71
C ALA A 635 26.23 -14.58 35.28
N VAL A 636 25.86 -13.69 34.36
CA VAL A 636 25.85 -13.87 32.92
C VAL A 636 26.37 -12.61 32.24
N SER A 637 26.89 -12.77 31.02
CA SER A 637 27.32 -11.65 30.20
C SER A 637 26.32 -11.43 29.07
N PHE A 638 25.80 -10.19 28.91
CA PHE A 638 24.90 -9.80 27.87
C PHE A 638 25.67 -9.46 26.60
N ARG A 639 25.09 -9.87 25.46
CA ARG A 639 25.41 -9.34 24.14
C ARG A 639 24.12 -8.92 23.46
N LEU A 640 23.96 -7.63 23.20
CA LEU A 640 22.78 -7.06 22.53
C LEU A 640 22.93 -7.11 21.01
N ARG A 641 21.85 -6.80 20.28
CA ARG A 641 21.81 -6.83 18.81
C ARG A 641 22.81 -5.86 18.14
N ASP A 642 23.06 -4.72 18.74
CA ASP A 642 24.03 -3.72 18.27
C ASP A 642 25.49 -4.15 18.49
N GLY A 643 25.70 -5.27 19.17
CA GLY A 643 27.01 -5.81 19.51
C GLY A 643 27.58 -5.34 20.84
N SER A 644 26.89 -4.44 21.56
CA SER A 644 27.27 -4.02 22.91
C SER A 644 27.29 -5.19 23.87
N GLN A 645 28.18 -5.14 24.87
CA GLN A 645 28.40 -6.20 25.86
C GLN A 645 28.41 -5.63 27.27
N HIS A 646 27.72 -6.35 28.18
CA HIS A 646 27.69 -6.04 29.60
C HIS A 646 28.00 -7.33 30.35
N ASN A 647 29.19 -7.37 30.95
CA ASN A 647 29.72 -8.60 31.54
C ASN A 647 29.43 -8.69 33.06
N GLY A 648 29.27 -9.88 33.56
CA GLY A 648 29.22 -10.17 34.99
C GLY A 648 27.94 -9.72 35.70
N VAL A 649 26.83 -9.64 34.97
CA VAL A 649 25.52 -9.26 35.53
C VAL A 649 24.96 -10.44 36.35
N ALA A 650 24.69 -10.23 37.64
CA ALA A 650 24.11 -11.25 38.51
C ALA A 650 22.83 -11.83 37.88
N VAL A 651 22.69 -13.19 37.92
CA VAL A 651 21.59 -13.91 37.24
C VAL A 651 20.21 -13.35 37.64
N ASP A 652 19.97 -13.15 38.96
CA ASP A 652 18.65 -12.66 39.40
C ASP A 652 18.37 -11.25 38.91
N ARG A 653 19.41 -10.40 38.83
CA ARG A 653 19.30 -9.04 38.25
C ARG A 653 19.06 -9.10 36.76
N ALA A 654 19.74 -9.96 36.02
CA ALA A 654 19.53 -10.18 34.59
C ALA A 654 18.10 -10.61 34.30
N VAL A 655 17.55 -11.53 35.06
CA VAL A 655 16.16 -12.00 34.95
C VAL A 655 15.19 -10.86 35.18
N GLU A 656 15.35 -10.06 36.23
CA GLU A 656 14.50 -8.91 36.53
C GLU A 656 14.52 -7.87 35.41
N LEU A 657 15.69 -7.50 34.89
CA LEU A 657 15.84 -6.54 33.82
C LEU A 657 15.14 -7.00 32.52
N ILE A 658 15.36 -8.25 32.14
CA ILE A 658 14.74 -8.84 30.95
C ILE A 658 13.21 -8.88 31.10
N VAL A 659 12.70 -9.37 32.21
CA VAL A 659 11.26 -9.47 32.49
C VAL A 659 10.61 -8.08 32.47
N SER A 660 11.21 -7.10 33.17
CA SER A 660 10.71 -5.73 33.21
C SER A 660 10.65 -5.10 31.81
N HIS A 661 11.70 -5.28 30.99
CA HIS A 661 11.76 -4.78 29.62
C HIS A 661 10.65 -5.37 28.74
N ILE A 662 10.39 -6.68 28.86
CA ILE A 662 9.34 -7.38 28.13
C ILE A 662 7.94 -6.94 28.59
N GLU A 663 7.70 -6.87 29.90
CA GLU A 663 6.41 -6.50 30.49
C GLU A 663 6.02 -5.05 30.15
N GLN A 664 7.00 -4.15 30.09
CA GLN A 664 6.81 -2.76 29.66
C GLN A 664 6.57 -2.62 28.16
N ARG A 665 6.70 -3.70 27.39
CA ARG A 665 6.63 -3.72 25.92
C ARG A 665 7.55 -2.66 25.29
N ASN A 666 8.77 -2.58 25.81
CA ASN A 666 9.77 -1.67 25.29
C ASN A 666 10.20 -2.10 23.88
N ASN A 667 10.20 -1.16 22.94
CA ASN A 667 10.58 -1.40 21.54
C ASN A 667 12.08 -1.15 21.28
N ALA A 668 12.84 -0.69 22.27
CA ALA A 668 14.27 -0.47 22.15
C ALA A 668 15.04 -1.80 22.22
N ASP A 669 16.21 -1.86 21.58
CA ASP A 669 17.15 -2.98 21.69
C ASP A 669 17.98 -2.91 23.00
N GLN A 670 18.06 -1.74 23.62
CA GLN A 670 18.77 -1.50 24.88
C GLN A 670 17.86 -1.77 26.07
N ILE A 671 18.43 -2.31 27.14
CA ILE A 671 17.70 -2.57 28.40
C ILE A 671 18.03 -1.44 29.39
N ASP A 672 17.01 -0.76 29.88
CA ASP A 672 17.16 0.30 30.87
C ASP A 672 17.76 -0.27 32.18
N GLY A 673 18.80 0.40 32.71
CA GLY A 673 19.49 -0.01 33.92
C GLY A 673 20.48 -1.17 33.77
N LEU A 674 20.79 -1.61 32.56
CA LEU A 674 21.79 -2.66 32.31
C LEU A 674 23.22 -2.14 32.54
N ASP A 675 23.50 -0.86 32.25
CA ASP A 675 24.80 -0.24 32.47
C ASP A 675 25.16 -0.08 33.97
N GLU A 676 24.16 -0.16 34.85
CA GLU A 676 24.30 0.01 36.29
C GLU A 676 24.31 -1.35 37.04
N ALA A 677 24.21 -2.46 36.30
CA ALA A 677 23.95 -3.81 36.85
C ALA A 677 25.22 -4.65 37.14
#